data_9ce6093d848f2de36461367f1e9ac905
#
_entry.id   9ce6093d848f2de36461367f1e9ac905
#
_cell.length_a   1.000
_cell.length_b   1.000
_cell.length_c   1.000
_cell.angle_alpha   90.00
_cell.angle_beta   90.00
_cell.angle_gamma   90.00
#
_symmetry.space_group_name_H-M   'P 1'
#
loop_
_entity.id
_entity.type
_entity.pdbx_description
1 polymer ?
#
loop_
_entity_poly.entity_id
_entity_poly.type
_entity_poly.pdbx_seq_one_letter_code
_entity_poly.pdbx_strand_id
1 'polypeptide(L)'
;MEKLEKDQKVGENVSQAGQTATATTTNAPRGNRSSSTTTTARPPPTPPARALSREDVDNGITKVTTQCEEAVSKVILKSIPSESQITFVRFEGPNIALYTKNPKFALTELTYFLSSLSKTLKKRFIIRTDPSSRLPEDETRQAVVKLLPKDVQVSAIFCDDATGEVVLEVSKPEAIDPNMLVQIAQSTGWIAHTRRSPHIPSSSINTLHSTLKSSAKERTEFLQKLGKRVFRESLVVSSVNGNDAMPPRRQQQQQTAAAIDSAVAGEPRANKPQSWSTSREEVMLFCLGGVKQVGRSCFVVVTPETKVMLDCGINPGEMSGLDAYPRIDWFNFDLDDLDAVVISHAHIDHQGFLPTLFKYGYRGPVYCTEPTLPLMILLQTDSVKIANSNGTYLPYAARDVNEVIKHCITLPYGKPTDISPDVTITLNNAGHIMGSATVHLNISGAHNILYSGDYKYARTQLLDSAVSMYPRVETLITESTYGNTTDVMPDQQSVYRGFTESINRTLMEGGKVLLPVPAVGRAQEIMLVMAKEMKEGRLIESPIYIEGMISEASAIHMSYAHYLGSEVRKSVSQGINPFQSEYFTVISGYGKRDDILNDENPAIVMATSGMLEGGPSVEYFKELAPNPKNKIMFVSYQINGTLGRRVLDGAMSEVSMMDKSGKVKVVPVRSQTQKIDGFSGHSDFNQILNFVSRIRPKRVLVNHGEKSKSENVASAVYSRLKIRSGVPDNREIVRLR
;
A
#
# COMPACT_ATOMS: atom_id res chain seq x y z
N MET A 1 -30.99 23.96 -45.96
CA MET A 1 -32.17 23.32 -46.55
C MET A 1 -32.46 22.13 -45.70
N GLU A 2 -33.40 22.36 -44.88
CA GLU A 2 -34.76 21.82 -44.77
C GLU A 2 -34.72 20.42 -44.14
N LYS A 3 -35.32 20.20 -43.10
CA LYS A 3 -36.61 20.34 -42.37
C LYS A 3 -36.83 19.05 -41.64
N LEU A 4 -37.39 18.84 -40.56
CA LEU A 4 -38.41 19.35 -39.64
C LEU A 4 -38.51 18.34 -38.51
N GLU A 5 -38.48 18.68 -37.27
CA GLU A 5 -39.58 19.08 -36.36
C GLU A 5 -40.76 18.11 -36.20
N LYS A 6 -41.13 18.00 -34.94
CA LYS A 6 -42.43 17.65 -34.32
C LYS A 6 -42.62 16.17 -33.93
N ASP A 7 -43.19 15.80 -32.80
CA ASP A 7 -44.10 16.39 -31.81
C ASP A 7 -43.90 15.71 -30.45
N GLN A 8 -43.85 16.34 -29.39
CA GLN A 8 -44.75 16.94 -28.39
C GLN A 8 -46.03 16.19 -28.02
N LYS A 9 -46.17 16.06 -26.68
CA LYS A 9 -47.39 16.11 -25.80
C LYS A 9 -48.17 14.79 -25.68
N VAL A 10 -48.78 14.43 -24.56
CA VAL A 10 -49.38 15.04 -23.36
C VAL A 10 -49.75 13.89 -22.49
N GLY A 11 -49.72 13.93 -21.19
CA GLY A 11 -50.78 14.14 -20.31
C GLY A 11 -50.54 13.82 -18.87
N GLU A 12 -50.74 14.81 -18.13
CA GLU A 12 -51.07 14.89 -16.71
C GLU A 12 -52.38 14.15 -16.37
N ASN A 13 -52.48 13.70 -15.11
CA ASN A 13 -53.45 14.11 -14.08
C ASN A 13 -53.63 13.00 -13.06
N VAL A 14 -53.31 13.26 -11.78
CA VAL A 14 -54.11 13.84 -10.67
C VAL A 14 -55.10 12.85 -10.05
N SER A 15 -54.96 12.54 -8.80
CA SER A 15 -55.65 13.05 -7.60
C SER A 15 -55.53 12.06 -6.42
N GLN A 16 -54.99 12.48 -5.30
CA GLN A 16 -55.66 12.93 -4.07
C GLN A 16 -56.80 12.03 -3.52
N ALA A 17 -56.58 11.52 -2.34
CA ALA A 17 -57.41 11.50 -1.13
C ALA A 17 -56.72 10.63 -0.09
N GLY A 18 -56.30 11.00 1.06
CA GLY A 18 -56.85 11.89 2.05
C GLY A 18 -57.81 11.15 2.99
N GLN A 19 -57.31 10.71 4.16
CA GLN A 19 -58.10 10.90 5.38
C GLN A 19 -57.39 10.43 6.65
N THR A 20 -57.29 11.33 7.53
CA THR A 20 -57.07 11.34 8.97
C THR A 20 -58.00 10.41 9.77
N ALA A 21 -57.48 9.80 10.83
CA ALA A 21 -58.32 9.48 11.99
C ALA A 21 -57.45 9.53 13.28
N THR A 22 -57.99 10.27 14.17
CA THR A 22 -57.58 10.80 15.45
C THR A 22 -57.53 9.76 16.57
N ALA A 23 -56.75 10.11 17.56
CA ALA A 23 -56.58 9.50 18.87
C ALA A 23 -57.88 9.37 19.70
N THR A 24 -57.91 8.38 20.54
CA THR A 24 -58.64 8.46 21.81
C THR A 24 -57.93 7.72 22.93
N THR A 25 -57.65 8.47 23.95
CA THR A 25 -57.21 8.11 25.30
C THR A 25 -58.35 7.47 26.09
N THR A 26 -58.06 6.44 26.89
CA THR A 26 -58.85 6.15 28.11
C THR A 26 -57.95 5.67 29.24
N ASN A 27 -58.19 6.27 30.41
CA ASN A 27 -57.53 6.11 31.70
C ASN A 27 -58.12 4.96 32.53
N ALA A 28 -57.26 4.28 33.28
CA ALA A 28 -57.35 3.78 34.67
C ALA A 28 -58.31 2.61 34.99
N PRO A 29 -58.18 1.88 36.13
CA PRO A 29 -57.51 2.23 37.37
C PRO A 29 -56.61 1.16 38.06
N ARG A 30 -56.01 1.58 39.16
CA ARG A 30 -55.20 0.86 40.14
C ARG A 30 -55.83 -0.35 40.80
N GLY A 31 -55.05 -1.41 40.98
CA GLY A 31 -55.29 -2.51 41.86
C GLY A 31 -54.07 -2.95 42.61
N ASN A 32 -53.99 -2.67 43.89
CA ASN A 32 -52.95 -3.16 44.83
C ASN A 32 -53.10 -4.66 45.03
N ARG A 33 -52.01 -5.42 44.90
CA ARG A 33 -51.79 -6.66 45.69
C ARG A 33 -50.34 -6.92 45.93
N SER A 34 -49.98 -6.99 47.18
CA SER A 34 -48.76 -7.48 47.79
C SER A 34 -48.49 -8.95 47.44
N SER A 35 -47.22 -9.27 47.06
CA SER A 35 -46.67 -10.59 47.32
C SER A 35 -45.16 -10.60 47.20
N SER A 36 -44.54 -10.90 48.33
CA SER A 36 -43.28 -11.60 48.59
C SER A 36 -42.19 -11.58 47.52
N THR A 37 -41.15 -10.81 47.76
CA THR A 37 -39.85 -10.84 47.15
C THR A 37 -39.07 -12.09 47.55
N THR A 38 -38.88 -13.01 46.64
CA THR A 38 -37.75 -13.93 46.62
C THR A 38 -36.65 -13.34 45.75
N THR A 39 -35.69 -12.73 46.37
CA THR A 39 -34.41 -12.26 45.74
C THR A 39 -33.58 -13.47 45.33
N THR A 40 -33.68 -13.87 44.07
CA THR A 40 -32.65 -14.69 43.46
C THR A 40 -31.46 -13.80 43.18
N ALA A 41 -30.40 -13.96 43.96
CA ALA A 41 -29.12 -13.31 43.73
C ALA A 41 -28.60 -13.64 42.32
N ARG A 42 -28.39 -12.59 41.51
CA ARG A 42 -27.66 -12.69 40.25
C ARG A 42 -26.24 -13.19 40.56
N PRO A 43 -25.73 -14.22 39.86
CA PRO A 43 -24.35 -14.63 40.05
C PRO A 43 -23.40 -13.44 39.76
N PRO A 44 -22.29 -13.30 40.48
CA PRO A 44 -21.34 -12.22 40.25
C PRO A 44 -20.85 -12.26 38.81
N PRO A 45 -20.57 -11.09 38.18
CA PRO A 45 -20.06 -11.05 36.82
C PRO A 45 -18.74 -11.80 36.79
N THR A 46 -18.62 -12.75 35.87
CA THR A 46 -17.38 -13.47 35.57
C THR A 46 -16.27 -12.46 35.32
N PRO A 47 -15.11 -12.59 35.98
CA PRO A 47 -14.00 -11.68 35.74
C PRO A 47 -13.59 -11.76 34.26
N PRO A 48 -13.26 -10.62 33.60
CA PRO A 48 -12.87 -10.61 32.21
C PRO A 48 -11.65 -11.48 32.00
N ALA A 49 -11.68 -12.32 30.97
CA ALA A 49 -10.60 -13.20 30.58
C ALA A 49 -9.27 -12.40 30.44
N ARG A 50 -8.22 -12.89 31.09
CA ARG A 50 -6.92 -12.24 31.19
C ARG A 50 -6.16 -12.44 29.89
N ALA A 51 -5.72 -11.37 29.22
CA ALA A 51 -4.88 -11.44 28.04
C ALA A 51 -3.56 -12.16 28.36
N LEU A 52 -3.18 -13.09 27.50
CA LEU A 52 -1.91 -13.80 27.58
C LEU A 52 -0.74 -12.89 27.20
N SER A 53 0.43 -13.08 27.81
CA SER A 53 1.62 -12.27 27.53
C SER A 53 2.43 -12.79 26.32
N ARG A 54 3.27 -11.93 25.71
CA ARG A 54 4.06 -12.29 24.52
C ARG A 54 5.09 -13.42 24.75
N GLU A 55 5.61 -13.58 25.97
CA GLU A 55 6.54 -14.67 26.31
C GLU A 55 5.92 -16.06 26.29
N ASP A 56 4.60 -16.12 26.49
CA ASP A 56 3.89 -17.39 26.38
C ASP A 56 3.94 -17.97 24.98
N VAL A 57 4.36 -17.18 23.97
CA VAL A 57 4.40 -17.61 22.57
C VAL A 57 5.50 -18.65 22.34
N ASP A 58 6.65 -18.57 23.03
CA ASP A 58 7.78 -19.42 22.68
C ASP A 58 7.85 -20.75 23.49
N ASN A 59 7.34 -20.83 24.71
CA ASN A 59 7.52 -22.06 25.57
C ASN A 59 6.22 -22.70 26.10
N GLY A 60 5.16 -21.95 26.40
CA GLY A 60 3.91 -22.49 26.97
C GLY A 60 2.77 -22.54 25.94
N ILE A 61 2.68 -21.52 25.11
CA ILE A 61 1.61 -21.31 24.14
C ILE A 61 1.67 -22.30 22.97
N THR A 62 2.84 -22.83 22.58
CA THR A 62 2.88 -23.84 21.53
C THR A 62 1.94 -25.00 21.86
N LYS A 63 1.87 -25.42 23.11
CA LYS A 63 0.97 -26.50 23.55
C LYS A 63 -0.50 -26.03 23.57
N VAL A 64 -0.77 -24.85 24.12
CA VAL A 64 -2.14 -24.27 24.17
C VAL A 64 -2.62 -23.88 22.78
N THR A 65 -1.76 -23.33 21.92
CA THR A 65 -2.07 -22.96 20.54
C THR A 65 -2.35 -24.18 19.69
N THR A 66 -1.58 -25.26 19.86
CA THR A 66 -1.83 -26.52 19.18
C THR A 66 -3.19 -27.09 19.57
N GLN A 67 -3.55 -27.02 20.86
CA GLN A 67 -4.88 -27.43 21.32
C GLN A 67 -6.02 -26.58 20.73
N CYS A 68 -5.80 -25.27 20.57
CA CYS A 68 -6.79 -24.37 19.98
C CYS A 68 -6.93 -24.60 18.47
N GLU A 69 -5.82 -24.72 17.75
CA GLU A 69 -5.82 -25.07 16.33
C GLU A 69 -6.48 -26.43 16.10
N GLU A 70 -6.22 -27.43 16.95
CA GLU A 70 -6.90 -28.71 16.94
C GLU A 70 -8.39 -28.62 17.26
N ALA A 71 -8.80 -27.78 18.24
CA ALA A 71 -10.20 -27.60 18.58
C ALA A 71 -10.97 -26.94 17.44
N VAL A 72 -10.43 -25.87 16.85
CA VAL A 72 -10.99 -25.20 15.68
C VAL A 72 -11.03 -26.16 14.49
N SER A 73 -9.96 -26.91 14.24
CA SER A 73 -9.89 -27.92 13.20
C SER A 73 -10.98 -28.99 13.36
N LYS A 74 -11.17 -29.52 14.58
CA LYS A 74 -12.24 -30.52 14.85
C LYS A 74 -13.63 -29.96 14.59
N VAL A 75 -13.91 -28.73 14.94
CA VAL A 75 -15.22 -28.07 14.68
C VAL A 75 -15.44 -27.91 13.18
N ILE A 76 -14.43 -27.38 12.48
CA ILE A 76 -14.50 -27.15 11.03
C ILE A 76 -14.67 -28.47 10.30
N LEU A 77 -13.85 -29.49 10.59
CA LEU A 77 -13.89 -30.78 9.93
C LEU A 77 -15.22 -31.53 10.16
N LYS A 78 -15.88 -31.33 11.30
CA LYS A 78 -17.23 -31.88 11.55
C LYS A 78 -18.33 -31.18 10.76
N SER A 79 -18.10 -29.96 10.35
CA SER A 79 -19.11 -29.10 9.67
C SER A 79 -18.99 -29.13 8.16
N ILE A 80 -17.86 -29.57 7.62
CA ILE A 80 -17.56 -29.61 6.19
C ILE A 80 -17.93 -30.95 5.56
N PRO A 81 -18.52 -30.97 4.34
CA PRO A 81 -18.80 -32.20 3.61
C PRO A 81 -17.55 -33.07 3.39
N SER A 82 -17.70 -34.39 3.56
CA SER A 82 -16.59 -35.37 3.39
C SER A 82 -15.99 -35.37 1.99
N GLU A 83 -16.80 -35.03 0.99
CA GLU A 83 -16.43 -34.92 -0.43
C GLU A 83 -15.35 -33.86 -0.68
N SER A 84 -15.23 -32.89 0.23
CA SER A 84 -14.17 -31.88 0.18
C SER A 84 -12.77 -32.43 0.42
N GLN A 85 -12.67 -33.64 1.02
CA GLN A 85 -11.39 -34.28 1.35
C GLN A 85 -10.40 -33.36 2.05
N ILE A 86 -10.88 -32.55 3.00
CA ILE A 86 -10.02 -31.71 3.83
C ILE A 86 -9.20 -32.60 4.76
N THR A 87 -7.88 -32.55 4.64
CA THR A 87 -6.95 -33.38 5.42
C THR A 87 -6.56 -32.77 6.75
N PHE A 88 -6.35 -31.45 6.76
CA PHE A 88 -6.05 -30.69 7.98
C PHE A 88 -6.34 -29.21 7.81
N VAL A 89 -6.40 -28.49 8.92
CA VAL A 89 -6.61 -27.04 9.00
C VAL A 89 -5.42 -26.44 9.74
N ARG A 90 -4.90 -25.30 9.28
CA ARG A 90 -3.80 -24.57 9.91
C ARG A 90 -4.03 -23.08 9.96
N PHE A 91 -3.45 -22.44 10.94
CA PHE A 91 -3.37 -20.98 11.02
C PHE A 91 -2.13 -20.52 10.25
N GLU A 92 -2.35 -19.71 9.19
CA GLU A 92 -1.30 -19.20 8.30
C GLU A 92 -1.40 -17.69 8.14
N GLY A 93 -0.54 -16.95 8.83
CA GLY A 93 -0.63 -15.50 8.84
C GLY A 93 -2.04 -15.05 9.27
N PRO A 94 -2.69 -14.18 8.49
CA PRO A 94 -4.04 -13.70 8.81
C PRO A 94 -5.17 -14.67 8.39
N ASN A 95 -4.85 -15.89 7.97
CA ASN A 95 -5.82 -16.83 7.38
C ASN A 95 -5.93 -18.15 8.17
N ILE A 96 -7.11 -18.74 8.11
CA ILE A 96 -7.32 -20.15 8.46
C ILE A 96 -7.29 -20.93 7.14
N ALA A 97 -6.24 -21.73 6.95
CA ALA A 97 -6.02 -22.50 5.73
C ALA A 97 -6.60 -23.92 5.85
N LEU A 98 -7.42 -24.30 4.87
CA LEU A 98 -8.00 -25.65 4.75
C LEU A 98 -7.27 -26.38 3.63
N TYR A 99 -6.61 -27.48 3.99
CA TYR A 99 -5.85 -28.30 3.06
C TYR A 99 -6.68 -29.44 2.51
N THR A 100 -6.82 -29.49 1.18
CA THR A 100 -7.66 -30.47 0.47
C THR A 100 -6.89 -31.33 -0.50
N LYS A 101 -7.33 -32.60 -0.67
CA LYS A 101 -6.96 -33.50 -1.79
C LYS A 101 -7.96 -33.44 -2.95
N ASN A 102 -9.08 -32.75 -2.78
CA ASN A 102 -10.08 -32.52 -3.83
C ASN A 102 -10.27 -31.03 -4.10
N PRO A 103 -9.30 -30.35 -4.76
CA PRO A 103 -9.37 -28.91 -4.98
C PRO A 103 -10.58 -28.51 -5.86
N LYS A 104 -11.05 -29.37 -6.75
CA LYS A 104 -12.24 -29.10 -7.56
C LYS A 104 -13.46 -28.84 -6.67
N PHE A 105 -13.81 -29.77 -5.80
CA PHE A 105 -14.95 -29.62 -4.88
C PHE A 105 -14.75 -28.43 -3.94
N ALA A 106 -13.54 -28.26 -3.41
CA ALA A 106 -13.23 -27.20 -2.47
C ALA A 106 -13.35 -25.80 -3.10
N LEU A 107 -12.95 -25.60 -4.34
CA LEU A 107 -13.00 -24.31 -5.04
C LEU A 107 -14.38 -23.99 -5.62
N THR A 108 -15.25 -24.98 -5.88
CA THR A 108 -16.60 -24.75 -6.42
C THR A 108 -17.66 -24.79 -5.33
N GLU A 109 -17.88 -25.94 -4.72
CA GLU A 109 -19.02 -26.18 -3.82
C GLU A 109 -18.79 -25.66 -2.41
N LEU A 110 -17.54 -25.71 -1.90
CA LEU A 110 -17.23 -25.29 -0.53
C LEU A 110 -17.23 -23.76 -0.35
N THR A 111 -17.14 -23.01 -1.44
CA THR A 111 -17.01 -21.53 -1.39
C THR A 111 -18.19 -20.88 -0.67
N TYR A 112 -19.41 -21.33 -0.90
CA TYR A 112 -20.62 -20.81 -0.23
C TYR A 112 -20.58 -21.08 1.28
N PHE A 113 -20.20 -22.31 1.65
CA PHE A 113 -20.06 -22.71 3.05
C PHE A 113 -18.98 -21.87 3.77
N LEU A 114 -17.82 -21.69 3.15
CA LEU A 114 -16.73 -20.88 3.69
C LEU A 114 -17.12 -19.40 3.85
N SER A 115 -17.92 -18.89 2.91
CA SER A 115 -18.45 -17.53 3.03
C SER A 115 -19.37 -17.37 4.25
N SER A 116 -20.22 -18.37 4.53
CA SER A 116 -21.06 -18.40 5.72
C SER A 116 -20.24 -18.53 7.01
N LEU A 117 -19.26 -19.43 7.01
CA LEU A 117 -18.36 -19.64 8.14
C LEU A 117 -17.52 -18.39 8.45
N SER A 118 -17.03 -17.72 7.41
CA SER A 118 -16.28 -16.45 7.55
C SER A 118 -17.13 -15.35 8.19
N LYS A 119 -18.41 -15.25 7.82
CA LYS A 119 -19.37 -14.29 8.43
C LYS A 119 -19.63 -14.60 9.89
N THR A 120 -19.79 -15.88 10.23
CA THR A 120 -20.09 -16.34 11.59
C THR A 120 -18.89 -16.17 12.52
N LEU A 121 -17.72 -16.61 12.09
CA LEU A 121 -16.49 -16.58 12.90
C LEU A 121 -15.73 -15.27 12.78
N LYS A 122 -16.11 -14.40 11.82
CA LYS A 122 -15.39 -13.15 11.48
C LYS A 122 -13.91 -13.39 11.20
N LYS A 123 -13.58 -14.54 10.59
CA LYS A 123 -12.21 -14.94 10.24
C LYS A 123 -12.12 -15.22 8.75
N ARG A 124 -10.92 -15.04 8.19
CA ARG A 124 -10.65 -15.27 6.78
C ARG A 124 -10.22 -16.72 6.56
N PHE A 125 -10.92 -17.41 5.67
CA PHE A 125 -10.62 -18.79 5.27
C PHE A 125 -10.01 -18.80 3.88
N ILE A 126 -9.02 -19.66 3.67
CA ILE A 126 -8.42 -19.91 2.36
C ILE A 126 -8.35 -21.41 2.11
N ILE A 127 -8.46 -21.80 0.84
CA ILE A 127 -8.22 -23.17 0.39
C ILE A 127 -6.75 -23.31 0.04
N ARG A 128 -6.16 -24.42 0.47
CA ARG A 128 -4.83 -24.89 0.09
C ARG A 128 -4.94 -26.31 -0.44
N THR A 129 -4.03 -26.74 -1.28
CA THR A 129 -3.92 -28.14 -1.63
C THR A 129 -3.00 -28.88 -0.67
N ASP A 130 -3.33 -30.14 -0.38
CA ASP A 130 -2.45 -31.01 0.41
C ASP A 130 -1.09 -31.13 -0.30
N PRO A 131 0.04 -30.85 0.37
CA PRO A 131 1.36 -30.92 -0.26
C PRO A 131 1.65 -32.27 -0.93
N SER A 132 1.08 -33.36 -0.41
CA SER A 132 1.26 -34.70 -1.00
C SER A 132 0.59 -34.90 -2.34
N SER A 133 -0.32 -34.00 -2.75
CA SER A 133 -1.03 -34.04 -4.02
C SER A 133 -0.42 -33.17 -5.10
N ARG A 134 0.61 -32.37 -4.78
CA ARG A 134 1.23 -31.44 -5.72
C ARG A 134 2.20 -32.15 -6.66
N LEU A 135 2.06 -31.89 -7.96
CA LEU A 135 3.02 -32.35 -8.96
C LEU A 135 4.32 -31.52 -8.90
N PRO A 136 5.46 -32.14 -9.30
CA PRO A 136 6.69 -31.38 -9.54
C PRO A 136 6.48 -30.26 -10.58
N GLU A 137 7.31 -29.20 -10.51
CA GLU A 137 7.16 -28.00 -11.36
C GLU A 137 7.15 -28.35 -12.86
N ASP A 138 8.02 -29.25 -13.33
CA ASP A 138 8.11 -29.64 -14.74
C ASP A 138 6.85 -30.35 -15.23
N GLU A 139 6.30 -31.29 -14.42
CA GLU A 139 5.06 -31.97 -14.70
C GLU A 139 3.87 -31.00 -14.64
N THR A 140 3.87 -30.10 -13.69
CA THR A 140 2.88 -29.01 -13.58
C THR A 140 2.88 -28.16 -14.85
N ARG A 141 4.05 -27.75 -15.36
CA ARG A 141 4.20 -27.00 -16.61
C ARG A 141 3.58 -27.73 -17.79
N GLN A 142 3.87 -29.03 -17.94
CA GLN A 142 3.33 -29.84 -19.02
C GLN A 142 1.80 -30.00 -18.94
N ALA A 143 1.26 -30.18 -17.72
CA ALA A 143 -0.17 -30.29 -17.49
C ALA A 143 -0.90 -28.99 -17.81
N VAL A 144 -0.35 -27.86 -17.36
CA VAL A 144 -0.90 -26.52 -17.60
C VAL A 144 -0.95 -26.23 -19.10
N VAL A 145 0.15 -26.43 -19.83
CA VAL A 145 0.20 -26.15 -21.28
C VAL A 145 -0.82 -27.00 -22.07
N LYS A 146 -1.10 -28.23 -21.63
CA LYS A 146 -2.12 -29.07 -22.26
C LYS A 146 -3.56 -28.62 -22.04
N LEU A 147 -3.81 -27.92 -20.92
CA LEU A 147 -5.17 -27.50 -20.53
C LEU A 147 -5.50 -26.12 -21.07
N LEU A 148 -4.52 -25.28 -21.35
CA LEU A 148 -4.74 -23.90 -21.78
C LEU A 148 -5.18 -23.82 -23.27
N PRO A 149 -5.96 -22.78 -23.65
CA PRO A 149 -6.31 -22.51 -25.04
C PRO A 149 -5.07 -22.32 -25.91
N LYS A 150 -5.10 -22.76 -27.15
CA LYS A 150 -3.95 -22.71 -28.08
C LYS A 150 -3.47 -21.29 -28.39
N ASP A 151 -4.33 -20.31 -28.26
CA ASP A 151 -4.03 -18.87 -28.48
C ASP A 151 -3.49 -18.16 -27.23
N VAL A 152 -3.39 -18.86 -26.08
CA VAL A 152 -2.81 -18.37 -24.84
C VAL A 152 -1.38 -18.89 -24.71
N GLN A 153 -0.42 -17.97 -24.80
CA GLN A 153 1.00 -18.31 -24.60
C GLN A 153 1.35 -18.17 -23.10
N VAL A 154 2.06 -19.15 -22.56
CA VAL A 154 2.61 -19.15 -21.20
C VAL A 154 4.08 -18.72 -21.27
N SER A 155 4.42 -17.58 -20.71
CA SER A 155 5.80 -17.08 -20.65
C SER A 155 6.56 -17.61 -19.45
N ALA A 156 5.89 -17.74 -18.30
CA ALA A 156 6.48 -18.27 -17.07
C ALA A 156 5.43 -18.97 -16.19
N ILE A 157 5.90 -19.91 -15.39
CA ILE A 157 5.14 -20.57 -14.33
C ILE A 157 5.96 -20.46 -13.06
N PHE A 158 5.35 -19.95 -12.01
CA PHE A 158 5.97 -19.84 -10.69
C PHE A 158 5.14 -20.63 -9.68
N CYS A 159 5.74 -21.65 -9.06
CA CYS A 159 5.16 -22.42 -7.98
C CYS A 159 5.67 -21.87 -6.63
N ASP A 160 4.75 -21.45 -5.75
CA ASP A 160 5.06 -21.05 -4.38
C ASP A 160 4.79 -22.23 -3.44
N ASP A 161 5.83 -22.94 -3.07
CA ASP A 161 5.74 -24.10 -2.18
C ASP A 161 5.18 -23.75 -0.80
N ALA A 162 5.43 -22.53 -0.32
CA ALA A 162 4.97 -22.10 1.00
C ALA A 162 3.44 -21.96 1.07
N THR A 163 2.83 -21.53 -0.03
CA THR A 163 1.38 -21.30 -0.10
C THR A 163 0.63 -22.37 -0.91
N GLY A 164 1.31 -23.17 -1.73
CA GLY A 164 0.68 -24.12 -2.63
C GLY A 164 -0.05 -23.46 -3.80
N GLU A 165 0.38 -22.27 -4.16
CA GLU A 165 -0.16 -21.51 -5.28
C GLU A 165 0.77 -21.58 -6.49
N VAL A 166 0.19 -21.57 -7.69
CA VAL A 166 0.94 -21.44 -8.93
C VAL A 166 0.48 -20.19 -9.69
N VAL A 167 1.42 -19.33 -10.02
CA VAL A 167 1.18 -18.14 -10.85
C VAL A 167 1.56 -18.46 -12.29
N LEU A 168 0.58 -18.34 -13.17
CA LEU A 168 0.72 -18.54 -14.61
C LEU A 168 0.87 -17.16 -15.27
N GLU A 169 2.05 -16.85 -15.78
CA GLU A 169 2.25 -15.66 -16.60
C GLU A 169 1.85 -15.97 -18.04
N VAL A 170 0.78 -15.34 -18.50
CA VAL A 170 0.14 -15.64 -19.78
C VAL A 170 -0.10 -14.39 -20.61
N SER A 171 -0.13 -14.54 -21.95
CA SER A 171 -0.36 -13.42 -22.87
C SER A 171 -1.75 -12.81 -22.74
N LYS A 172 -2.77 -13.63 -22.46
CA LYS A 172 -4.19 -13.25 -22.40
C LYS A 172 -4.87 -13.89 -21.19
N PRO A 173 -4.70 -13.36 -19.95
CA PRO A 173 -5.34 -13.92 -18.76
C PRO A 173 -6.87 -13.91 -18.83
N GLU A 174 -7.47 -12.94 -19.54
CA GLU A 174 -8.92 -12.81 -19.74
C GLU A 174 -9.52 -13.92 -20.64
N ALA A 175 -8.72 -14.64 -21.38
CA ALA A 175 -9.16 -15.80 -22.18
C ALA A 175 -9.24 -17.10 -21.37
N ILE A 176 -8.79 -17.08 -20.11
CA ILE A 176 -8.79 -18.25 -19.23
C ILE A 176 -10.05 -18.25 -18.37
N ASP A 177 -10.94 -19.22 -18.62
CA ASP A 177 -12.14 -19.40 -17.81
C ASP A 177 -11.79 -19.81 -16.38
N PRO A 178 -12.46 -19.28 -15.34
CA PRO A 178 -12.28 -19.71 -13.95
C PRO A 178 -12.39 -21.22 -13.73
N ASN A 179 -13.26 -21.92 -14.48
CA ASN A 179 -13.35 -23.39 -14.42
C ASN A 179 -12.08 -24.08 -14.90
N MET A 180 -11.34 -23.48 -15.81
CA MET A 180 -10.05 -23.99 -16.27
C MET A 180 -8.99 -23.93 -15.17
N LEU A 181 -8.98 -22.85 -14.36
CA LEU A 181 -8.10 -22.76 -13.19
C LEU A 181 -8.42 -23.85 -12.15
N VAL A 182 -9.71 -24.17 -11.99
CA VAL A 182 -10.14 -25.29 -11.13
C VAL A 182 -9.66 -26.63 -11.71
N GLN A 183 -9.72 -26.83 -13.03
CA GLN A 183 -9.19 -28.05 -13.69
C GLN A 183 -7.67 -28.15 -13.53
N ILE A 184 -6.94 -27.06 -13.66
CA ILE A 184 -5.50 -27.02 -13.41
C ILE A 184 -5.23 -27.41 -11.96
N ALA A 185 -5.96 -26.84 -10.98
CA ALA A 185 -5.79 -27.19 -9.58
C ALA A 185 -6.06 -28.69 -9.33
N GLN A 186 -7.09 -29.26 -9.97
CA GLN A 186 -7.43 -30.67 -9.85
C GLN A 186 -6.36 -31.60 -10.45
N SER A 187 -5.77 -31.21 -11.58
CA SER A 187 -4.79 -32.05 -12.30
C SER A 187 -3.37 -31.91 -11.75
N THR A 188 -3.02 -30.78 -11.17
CA THR A 188 -1.64 -30.48 -10.75
C THR A 188 -1.45 -30.46 -9.24
N GLY A 189 -2.54 -30.31 -8.47
CA GLY A 189 -2.46 -30.08 -7.03
C GLY A 189 -1.97 -28.69 -6.63
N TRP A 190 -1.99 -27.69 -7.53
CA TRP A 190 -1.62 -26.30 -7.24
C TRP A 190 -2.81 -25.37 -7.45
N ILE A 191 -3.07 -24.45 -6.52
CA ILE A 191 -4.09 -23.41 -6.70
C ILE A 191 -3.60 -22.41 -7.73
N ALA A 192 -4.24 -22.37 -8.90
CA ALA A 192 -3.76 -21.59 -10.04
C ALA A 192 -4.32 -20.16 -10.03
N HIS A 193 -3.42 -19.21 -10.28
CA HIS A 193 -3.72 -17.81 -10.53
C HIS A 193 -3.09 -17.38 -11.85
N THR A 194 -3.73 -16.46 -12.56
CA THR A 194 -3.19 -15.90 -13.81
C THR A 194 -2.69 -14.49 -13.60
N ARG A 195 -1.60 -14.17 -14.26
CA ARG A 195 -1.05 -12.83 -14.36
C ARG A 195 -0.66 -12.57 -15.82
N ARG A 196 -0.83 -11.33 -16.27
CA ARG A 196 -0.40 -10.97 -17.62
C ARG A 196 1.12 -11.00 -17.72
N SER A 197 1.63 -11.60 -18.78
CA SER A 197 3.06 -11.56 -19.10
C SER A 197 3.50 -10.13 -19.33
N PRO A 198 4.55 -9.64 -18.68
CA PRO A 198 5.12 -8.33 -18.96
C PRO A 198 5.72 -8.32 -20.37
N HIS A 199 5.65 -7.18 -21.07
CA HIS A 199 6.19 -7.01 -22.42
C HIS A 199 7.72 -6.99 -22.48
N ILE A 200 8.38 -6.73 -21.34
CA ILE A 200 9.81 -6.87 -21.11
C ILE A 200 10.03 -7.64 -19.81
N PRO A 201 11.14 -8.38 -19.67
CA PRO A 201 11.47 -9.04 -18.40
C PRO A 201 11.61 -8.01 -17.26
N SER A 202 11.01 -8.32 -16.10
CA SER A 202 11.18 -7.52 -14.88
C SER A 202 12.15 -8.19 -13.93
N SER A 203 13.25 -7.49 -13.63
CA SER A 203 14.25 -7.97 -12.67
C SER A 203 13.66 -8.07 -11.26
N SER A 204 12.72 -7.20 -10.92
CA SER A 204 12.04 -7.16 -9.62
C SER A 204 11.10 -8.35 -9.44
N ILE A 205 10.33 -8.73 -10.46
CA ILE A 205 9.48 -9.92 -10.44
C ILE A 205 10.35 -11.18 -10.36
N ASN A 206 11.45 -11.24 -11.10
CA ASN A 206 12.38 -12.37 -11.04
C ASN A 206 13.03 -12.49 -9.65
N THR A 207 13.43 -11.39 -9.04
CA THR A 207 13.97 -11.37 -7.66
C THR A 207 12.91 -11.83 -6.66
N LEU A 208 11.66 -11.37 -6.80
CA LEU A 208 10.53 -11.81 -6.00
C LEU A 208 10.38 -13.35 -6.06
N HIS A 209 10.26 -13.91 -7.26
CA HIS A 209 10.05 -15.34 -7.46
C HIS A 209 11.23 -16.18 -6.94
N SER A 210 12.48 -15.78 -7.25
CA SER A 210 13.67 -16.50 -6.81
C SER A 210 13.82 -16.47 -5.29
N THR A 211 13.53 -15.34 -4.64
CA THR A 211 13.59 -15.22 -3.18
C THR A 211 12.51 -16.07 -2.51
N LEU A 212 11.26 -16.01 -2.99
CA LEU A 212 10.17 -16.83 -2.45
C LEU A 212 10.46 -18.33 -2.60
N LYS A 213 10.98 -18.75 -3.75
CA LYS A 213 11.35 -20.15 -4.01
C LYS A 213 12.48 -20.63 -3.08
N SER A 214 13.54 -19.85 -2.95
CA SER A 214 14.70 -20.22 -2.12
C SER A 214 14.38 -20.18 -0.62
N SER A 215 13.37 -19.44 -0.16
CA SER A 215 12.98 -19.29 1.23
C SER A 215 11.67 -19.98 1.60
N ALA A 216 11.15 -20.88 0.78
CA ALA A 216 9.83 -21.48 0.96
C ALA A 216 9.62 -22.12 2.34
N LYS A 217 10.62 -22.84 2.87
CA LYS A 217 10.57 -23.45 4.19
C LYS A 217 10.48 -22.39 5.30
N GLU A 218 11.38 -21.40 5.29
CA GLU A 218 11.40 -20.29 6.26
C GLU A 218 10.08 -19.55 6.24
N ARG A 219 9.54 -19.30 5.03
CA ARG A 219 8.26 -18.60 4.83
C ARG A 219 7.08 -19.43 5.39
N THR A 220 7.07 -20.74 5.21
CA THR A 220 6.05 -21.62 5.80
C THR A 220 6.07 -21.55 7.32
N GLU A 221 7.24 -21.67 7.92
CA GLU A 221 7.42 -21.56 9.39
C GLU A 221 6.99 -20.17 9.91
N PHE A 222 7.38 -19.10 9.17
CA PHE A 222 6.97 -17.74 9.46
C PHE A 222 5.43 -17.57 9.44
N LEU A 223 4.75 -18.04 8.39
CA LEU A 223 3.29 -17.92 8.26
C LEU A 223 2.56 -18.66 9.37
N GLN A 224 3.03 -19.85 9.77
CA GLN A 224 2.46 -20.62 10.88
C GLN A 224 2.68 -19.93 12.23
N LYS A 225 3.89 -19.45 12.50
CA LYS A 225 4.20 -18.68 13.72
C LYS A 225 3.35 -17.41 13.81
N LEU A 226 3.20 -16.70 12.70
CA LEU A 226 2.35 -15.51 12.62
C LEU A 226 0.87 -15.84 12.84
N GLY A 227 0.35 -16.92 12.23
CA GLY A 227 -1.04 -17.34 12.41
C GLY A 227 -1.37 -17.61 13.86
N LYS A 228 -0.46 -18.28 14.58
CA LYS A 228 -0.59 -18.49 16.02
C LYS A 228 -0.66 -17.18 16.82
N ARG A 229 0.04 -16.13 16.39
CA ARG A 229 -0.03 -14.80 17.05
C ARG A 229 -1.34 -14.08 16.75
N VAL A 230 -1.77 -14.06 15.50
CA VAL A 230 -2.99 -13.37 15.05
C VAL A 230 -4.25 -13.95 15.68
N PHE A 231 -4.32 -15.28 15.85
CA PHE A 231 -5.49 -15.98 16.39
C PHE A 231 -5.42 -16.25 17.90
N ARG A 232 -4.58 -15.54 18.63
CA ARG A 232 -4.35 -15.72 20.08
C ARG A 232 -5.62 -15.59 20.94
N GLU A 233 -6.57 -14.73 20.56
CA GLU A 233 -7.85 -14.58 21.28
C GLU A 233 -8.70 -15.85 21.33
N SER A 234 -8.60 -16.69 20.29
CA SER A 234 -9.29 -17.98 20.27
C SER A 234 -8.81 -18.93 21.39
N LEU A 235 -7.70 -18.60 22.05
CA LEU A 235 -7.06 -19.38 23.13
C LEU A 235 -7.62 -19.07 24.51
N VAL A 236 -8.11 -17.86 24.71
CA VAL A 236 -8.57 -17.39 26.04
C VAL A 236 -9.85 -18.11 26.48
N VAL A 237 -10.69 -18.51 25.53
CA VAL A 237 -11.97 -19.21 25.81
C VAL A 237 -11.74 -20.63 26.33
N SER A 238 -10.61 -21.27 25.99
CA SER A 238 -10.34 -22.66 26.40
C SER A 238 -9.62 -22.79 27.75
N SER A 239 -8.97 -21.74 28.25
CA SER A 239 -8.17 -21.79 29.48
C SER A 239 -8.95 -21.51 30.76
N VAL A 240 -10.20 -21.07 30.66
CA VAL A 240 -11.05 -20.76 31.82
C VAL A 240 -11.43 -22.00 32.65
N ASN A 241 -11.25 -23.19 32.11
CA ASN A 241 -11.58 -24.48 32.79
C ASN A 241 -10.40 -25.26 33.31
N GLY A 242 -9.19 -24.72 33.31
CA GLY A 242 -7.99 -25.39 33.82
C GLY A 242 -7.29 -24.60 34.94
N ASN A 243 -7.07 -25.24 36.07
CA ASN A 243 -6.53 -24.66 37.30
C ASN A 243 -5.03 -24.32 37.29
N ASP A 244 -4.41 -24.10 36.14
CA ASP A 244 -2.98 -23.75 36.05
C ASP A 244 -2.81 -22.31 35.55
N ALA A 245 -2.92 -21.36 36.47
CA ALA A 245 -2.63 -19.95 36.23
C ALA A 245 -1.11 -19.71 36.33
N MET A 246 -0.43 -19.45 35.19
CA MET A 246 0.94 -18.92 35.20
C MET A 246 0.97 -17.44 35.61
N PRO A 247 1.97 -16.98 36.33
CA PRO A 247 2.08 -15.57 36.73
C PRO A 247 2.37 -14.65 35.51
N PRO A 248 1.87 -13.40 35.50
CA PRO A 248 2.04 -12.49 34.38
C PRO A 248 3.50 -11.99 34.24
N ARG A 249 3.98 -11.86 33.02
CA ARG A 249 5.31 -11.40 32.58
C ARG A 249 5.83 -10.16 33.32
N ARG A 250 4.96 -9.25 33.74
CA ARG A 250 5.36 -8.06 34.51
C ARG A 250 6.03 -8.35 35.83
N GLN A 251 5.66 -9.44 36.51
CA GLN A 251 6.30 -9.84 37.78
C GLN A 251 7.67 -10.45 37.53
N GLN A 252 7.86 -11.19 36.44
CA GLN A 252 9.18 -11.77 36.09
C GLN A 252 10.15 -10.73 35.55
N GLN A 253 9.70 -9.75 34.72
CA GLN A 253 10.56 -8.66 34.28
C GLN A 253 10.98 -7.73 35.42
N GLN A 254 10.12 -7.50 36.42
CA GLN A 254 10.47 -6.73 37.59
C GLN A 254 11.46 -7.50 38.51
N GLN A 255 11.35 -8.81 38.60
CA GLN A 255 12.27 -9.64 39.34
C GLN A 255 13.63 -9.80 38.65
N THR A 256 13.66 -9.93 37.32
CA THR A 256 14.91 -9.97 36.53
C THR A 256 15.58 -8.59 36.46
N ALA A 257 14.84 -7.51 36.36
CA ALA A 257 15.40 -6.17 36.41
C ALA A 257 15.97 -5.83 37.79
N ALA A 258 15.28 -6.23 38.87
CA ALA A 258 15.79 -6.07 40.24
C ALA A 258 17.05 -6.91 40.50
N ALA A 259 17.16 -8.11 39.90
CA ALA A 259 18.35 -8.96 40.03
C ALA A 259 19.55 -8.43 39.22
N ILE A 260 19.30 -7.75 38.09
CA ILE A 260 20.36 -7.11 37.30
C ILE A 260 20.80 -5.78 37.92
N ASP A 261 19.88 -5.00 38.53
CA ASP A 261 20.21 -3.74 39.20
C ASP A 261 21.04 -3.97 40.51
N SER A 262 20.91 -5.13 41.17
CA SER A 262 21.74 -5.45 42.32
C SER A 262 23.16 -5.87 41.95
N ALA A 263 23.42 -6.23 40.70
CA ALA A 263 24.74 -6.66 40.23
C ALA A 263 25.62 -5.54 39.63
N VAL A 264 25.06 -4.36 39.39
CA VAL A 264 25.76 -3.21 38.77
C VAL A 264 25.48 -1.91 39.56
N ALA A 265 25.86 -1.94 40.85
CA ALA A 265 25.87 -0.72 41.65
C ALA A 265 27.20 0.01 41.46
N GLY A 266 27.24 0.99 40.54
CA GLY A 266 28.47 1.73 40.30
C GLY A 266 28.43 2.98 39.41
N GLU A 267 27.32 3.40 38.85
CA GLU A 267 27.24 4.74 38.16
C GLU A 267 25.84 5.35 38.16
N PRO A 268 25.68 6.66 38.33
CA PRO A 268 24.37 7.32 38.28
C PRO A 268 23.85 7.36 36.85
N ARG A 269 22.89 6.52 36.54
CA ARG A 269 22.17 6.55 35.24
C ARG A 269 21.17 7.68 35.21
N ALA A 270 21.25 8.52 34.17
CA ALA A 270 20.23 9.48 33.80
C ALA A 270 18.84 8.83 33.73
N ASN A 271 17.82 9.55 34.19
CA ASN A 271 16.42 9.14 34.26
C ASN A 271 15.97 8.32 33.04
N LYS A 272 15.73 7.02 33.21
CA LYS A 272 15.03 6.21 32.25
C LYS A 272 13.59 6.71 32.14
N PRO A 273 13.04 6.95 30.91
CA PRO A 273 11.64 7.25 30.78
C PRO A 273 10.79 6.08 31.30
N GLN A 274 9.71 6.41 32.00
CA GLN A 274 8.76 5.45 32.57
C GLN A 274 8.27 4.48 31.50
N SER A 275 8.23 3.18 31.82
CA SER A 275 7.59 2.17 30.96
C SER A 275 6.11 2.56 30.75
N TRP A 276 5.74 2.82 29.50
CA TRP A 276 4.38 3.19 29.12
C TRP A 276 3.45 1.98 29.28
N SER A 277 2.67 1.93 30.34
CA SER A 277 1.56 1.01 30.50
C SER A 277 0.29 1.73 30.09
N THR A 278 -0.29 1.35 28.94
CA THR A 278 -1.59 1.84 28.53
C THR A 278 -2.72 1.23 29.37
N SER A 279 -3.72 2.03 29.72
CA SER A 279 -4.98 1.51 30.26
C SER A 279 -5.67 0.66 29.18
N ARG A 280 -6.54 -0.29 29.56
CA ARG A 280 -7.22 -1.24 28.64
C ARG A 280 -7.97 -0.62 27.46
N GLU A 281 -8.09 0.69 27.38
CA GLU A 281 -8.86 1.41 26.35
C GLU A 281 -8.04 2.46 25.61
N GLU A 282 -6.77 2.66 25.93
CA GLU A 282 -5.97 3.72 25.31
C GLU A 282 -5.44 3.31 23.93
N VAL A 283 -5.63 4.19 22.96
CA VAL A 283 -5.04 4.10 21.63
C VAL A 283 -4.18 5.34 21.42
N MET A 284 -2.92 5.14 21.08
CA MET A 284 -1.94 6.22 20.88
C MET A 284 -1.36 6.15 19.47
N LEU A 285 -1.02 7.32 18.92
CA LEU A 285 -0.28 7.48 17.68
C LEU A 285 1.07 8.13 17.99
N PHE A 286 2.13 7.45 17.62
CA PHE A 286 3.50 7.94 17.68
C PHE A 286 3.90 8.48 16.32
N CYS A 287 4.30 9.75 16.26
CA CYS A 287 4.72 10.42 15.03
C CYS A 287 6.24 10.36 14.88
N LEU A 288 6.77 9.39 14.14
CA LEU A 288 8.21 9.17 13.99
C LEU A 288 8.82 9.91 12.78
N GLY A 289 7.97 10.40 11.87
CA GLY A 289 8.35 11.15 10.68
C GLY A 289 7.13 11.53 9.85
N GLY A 290 7.33 12.38 8.82
CA GLY A 290 6.26 12.76 7.89
C GLY A 290 5.30 13.85 8.42
N VAL A 291 5.62 14.55 9.50
CA VAL A 291 4.79 15.62 10.04
C VAL A 291 5.46 16.97 9.82
N LYS A 292 4.68 17.97 9.35
CA LYS A 292 5.15 19.33 8.98
C LYS A 292 6.27 19.31 7.93
N GLN A 293 6.35 18.23 7.15
CA GLN A 293 7.31 18.02 6.08
C GLN A 293 6.76 17.01 5.08
N VAL A 294 7.32 16.97 3.87
CA VAL A 294 7.12 15.90 2.89
C VAL A 294 8.29 14.93 2.99
N GLY A 295 8.01 13.63 3.02
CA GLY A 295 9.00 12.58 3.14
C GLY A 295 9.11 11.94 4.52
N ARG A 296 9.86 10.85 4.61
CA ARG A 296 10.07 9.96 5.77
C ARG A 296 8.82 9.61 6.57
N SER A 297 7.71 9.35 5.89
CA SER A 297 6.44 8.98 6.53
C SER A 297 6.60 7.75 7.42
N CYS A 298 6.31 7.90 8.72
CA CYS A 298 6.40 6.80 9.67
C CYS A 298 5.59 7.11 10.93
N PHE A 299 4.58 6.29 11.20
CA PHE A 299 3.71 6.39 12.37
C PHE A 299 3.60 5.03 13.05
N VAL A 300 3.41 5.01 14.36
CA VAL A 300 3.12 3.77 15.07
C VAL A 300 1.83 3.94 15.87
N VAL A 301 0.84 3.13 15.54
CA VAL A 301 -0.38 2.98 16.32
C VAL A 301 -0.11 1.98 17.43
N VAL A 302 -0.30 2.42 18.66
CA VAL A 302 -0.11 1.60 19.86
C VAL A 302 -1.46 1.39 20.52
N THR A 303 -1.84 0.15 20.66
CA THR A 303 -2.98 -0.33 21.44
C THR A 303 -2.50 -1.01 22.72
N PRO A 304 -3.37 -1.43 23.64
CA PRO A 304 -2.95 -2.20 24.80
C PRO A 304 -2.20 -3.49 24.49
N GLU A 305 -2.45 -4.11 23.33
CA GLU A 305 -1.91 -5.42 22.97
C GLU A 305 -1.00 -5.40 21.74
N THR A 306 -1.09 -4.36 20.88
CA THR A 306 -0.48 -4.38 19.54
C THR A 306 0.19 -3.06 19.21
N LYS A 307 1.31 -3.13 18.50
CA LYS A 307 2.00 -2.00 17.87
C LYS A 307 2.04 -2.22 16.36
N VAL A 308 1.42 -1.31 15.61
CA VAL A 308 1.38 -1.35 14.14
C VAL A 308 2.05 -0.12 13.58
N MET A 309 3.09 -0.30 12.77
CA MET A 309 3.74 0.77 12.03
C MET A 309 3.00 1.01 10.71
N LEU A 310 2.72 2.27 10.41
CA LEU A 310 2.14 2.77 9.15
C LEU A 310 3.22 3.53 8.40
N ASP A 311 3.67 2.97 7.31
CA ASP A 311 4.81 3.39 6.49
C ASP A 311 6.15 3.42 7.26
N CYS A 312 7.24 3.43 6.52
CA CYS A 312 8.61 3.48 7.02
C CYS A 312 9.53 4.06 5.93
N GLY A 313 9.38 5.35 5.66
CA GLY A 313 10.00 6.04 4.54
C GLY A 313 11.32 6.71 4.85
N ILE A 314 11.97 7.25 3.81
CA ILE A 314 13.11 8.16 3.93
C ILE A 314 12.72 9.55 3.44
N ASN A 315 13.54 10.56 3.74
CA ASN A 315 13.37 11.90 3.19
C ASN A 315 14.25 12.08 1.94
N PRO A 316 13.69 12.14 0.72
CA PRO A 316 14.49 12.28 -0.49
C PRO A 316 15.18 13.65 -0.60
N GLY A 317 14.70 14.67 0.07
CA GLY A 317 15.30 16.02 0.10
C GLY A 317 16.43 16.19 1.11
N GLU A 318 16.63 15.18 1.99
CA GLU A 318 17.65 15.22 3.05
C GLU A 318 18.38 13.87 3.09
N MET A 319 19.45 13.75 2.34
CA MET A 319 20.17 12.47 2.15
C MET A 319 21.12 12.10 3.30
N SER A 320 21.28 12.99 4.28
CA SER A 320 22.19 12.79 5.41
C SER A 320 21.64 13.40 6.70
N GLY A 321 22.10 12.89 7.82
CA GLY A 321 21.69 13.41 9.14
C GLY A 321 20.44 12.78 9.71
N LEU A 322 19.95 13.33 10.81
CA LEU A 322 18.84 12.80 11.59
C LEU A 322 17.49 12.96 10.92
N ASP A 323 17.38 13.89 9.96
CA ASP A 323 16.13 14.18 9.26
C ASP A 323 15.99 13.40 7.95
N ALA A 324 17.00 12.59 7.58
CA ALA A 324 16.92 11.66 6.48
C ALA A 324 16.02 10.45 6.77
N TYR A 325 15.91 10.03 8.03
CA TYR A 325 15.29 8.79 8.45
C TYR A 325 14.22 8.98 9.54
N PRO A 326 13.28 8.02 9.70
CA PRO A 326 12.33 8.03 10.81
C PRO A 326 13.06 7.93 12.16
N ARG A 327 12.52 8.61 13.17
CA ARG A 327 13.10 8.67 14.53
C ARG A 327 12.64 7.48 15.39
N ILE A 328 12.95 6.26 14.96
CA ILE A 328 12.64 5.02 15.69
C ILE A 328 13.36 4.98 17.05
N ASP A 329 14.51 5.63 17.14
CA ASP A 329 15.31 5.78 18.36
C ASP A 329 14.64 6.57 19.47
N TRP A 330 13.66 7.42 19.13
CA TRP A 330 13.09 8.41 20.07
C TRP A 330 12.32 7.79 21.23
N PHE A 331 11.61 6.69 21.00
CA PHE A 331 10.70 6.10 22.00
C PHE A 331 11.27 4.90 22.76
N ASN A 332 12.57 4.67 22.71
CA ASN A 332 13.16 3.44 23.24
C ASN A 332 12.38 2.18 22.79
N PHE A 333 12.11 2.15 21.48
CA PHE A 333 11.23 1.21 20.84
C PHE A 333 12.03 -0.06 20.49
N ASP A 334 11.61 -1.19 21.04
CA ASP A 334 12.20 -2.48 20.67
C ASP A 334 11.49 -2.99 19.39
N LEU A 335 12.28 -3.33 18.35
CA LEU A 335 11.74 -3.88 17.10
C LEU A 335 11.01 -5.20 17.31
N ASP A 336 11.37 -5.97 18.33
CA ASP A 336 10.66 -7.21 18.70
C ASP A 336 9.24 -6.95 19.22
N ASP A 337 8.97 -5.73 19.67
CA ASP A 337 7.65 -5.31 20.11
C ASP A 337 6.72 -4.93 18.96
N LEU A 338 7.25 -4.72 17.75
CA LEU A 338 6.47 -4.35 16.59
C LEU A 338 5.74 -5.56 16.01
N ASP A 339 4.41 -5.53 16.05
CA ASP A 339 3.60 -6.65 15.60
C ASP A 339 3.43 -6.71 14.09
N ALA A 340 3.35 -5.54 13.43
CA ALA A 340 3.19 -5.45 11.99
C ALA A 340 3.67 -4.10 11.43
N VAL A 341 4.08 -4.12 10.16
CA VAL A 341 4.27 -2.92 9.34
C VAL A 341 3.24 -2.96 8.21
N VAL A 342 2.58 -1.85 7.94
CA VAL A 342 1.64 -1.70 6.81
C VAL A 342 2.16 -0.60 5.91
N ILE A 343 2.43 -0.93 4.65
CA ILE A 343 2.91 0.01 3.65
C ILE A 343 1.75 0.47 2.78
N SER A 344 1.52 1.78 2.76
CA SER A 344 0.47 2.40 1.97
C SER A 344 0.74 2.32 0.46
N HIS A 345 1.98 2.59 0.04
CA HIS A 345 2.38 2.52 -1.36
C HIS A 345 3.91 2.45 -1.54
N ALA A 346 4.36 2.32 -2.79
CA ALA A 346 5.74 1.97 -3.09
C ALA A 346 6.73 3.15 -3.13
N HIS A 347 6.31 4.41 -3.01
CA HIS A 347 7.27 5.53 -3.03
C HIS A 347 8.27 5.46 -1.87
N ILE A 348 9.48 5.94 -2.14
CA ILE A 348 10.63 5.77 -1.24
C ILE A 348 10.46 6.50 0.09
N ASP A 349 9.73 7.59 0.11
CA ASP A 349 9.38 8.37 1.30
C ASP A 349 8.30 7.73 2.19
N HIS A 350 7.78 6.55 1.77
CA HIS A 350 6.85 5.71 2.53
C HIS A 350 7.40 4.33 2.89
N GLN A 351 8.42 3.82 2.16
CA GLN A 351 8.94 2.48 2.41
C GLN A 351 10.48 2.39 2.36
N GLY A 352 11.17 3.48 2.03
CA GLY A 352 12.62 3.44 1.76
C GLY A 352 13.50 3.07 2.95
N PHE A 353 12.98 3.17 4.19
CA PHE A 353 13.71 2.74 5.39
C PHE A 353 13.32 1.30 5.84
N LEU A 354 12.30 0.71 5.25
CA LEU A 354 11.79 -0.62 5.64
C LEU A 354 12.87 -1.72 5.67
N PRO A 355 13.78 -1.87 4.68
CA PRO A 355 14.83 -2.90 4.75
C PRO A 355 15.77 -2.74 5.96
N THR A 356 15.93 -1.50 6.46
CA THR A 356 16.75 -1.22 7.64
C THR A 356 16.17 -1.85 8.91
N LEU A 357 14.85 -1.95 9.04
CA LEU A 357 14.22 -2.65 10.16
C LEU A 357 14.68 -4.11 10.22
N PHE A 358 14.71 -4.80 9.06
CA PHE A 358 15.16 -6.18 8.95
C PHE A 358 16.64 -6.34 9.26
N LYS A 359 17.47 -5.40 8.81
CA LYS A 359 18.90 -5.38 9.17
C LYS A 359 19.11 -5.31 10.69
N TYR A 360 18.25 -4.57 11.39
CA TYR A 360 18.32 -4.39 12.84
C TYR A 360 17.44 -5.37 13.65
N GLY A 361 16.95 -6.45 13.02
CA GLY A 361 16.36 -7.57 13.74
C GLY A 361 14.85 -7.73 13.66
N TYR A 362 14.11 -6.81 13.00
CA TYR A 362 12.68 -7.02 12.75
C TYR A 362 12.43 -8.33 12.01
N ARG A 363 11.47 -9.12 12.48
CA ARG A 363 11.07 -10.41 11.87
C ARG A 363 9.54 -10.57 11.81
N GLY A 364 8.81 -9.46 11.98
CA GLY A 364 7.35 -9.42 11.86
C GLY A 364 6.87 -9.30 10.40
N PRO A 365 5.55 -9.33 10.17
CA PRO A 365 4.93 -9.22 8.86
C PRO A 365 4.96 -7.79 8.32
N VAL A 366 5.07 -7.69 6.98
CA VAL A 366 4.83 -6.47 6.22
C VAL A 366 3.58 -6.68 5.36
N TYR A 367 2.59 -5.81 5.50
CA TYR A 367 1.36 -5.86 4.71
C TYR A 367 1.34 -4.74 3.68
N CYS A 368 1.03 -5.07 2.43
CA CYS A 368 0.82 -4.10 1.35
C CYS A 368 -0.11 -4.71 0.28
N THR A 369 -0.41 -3.96 -0.79
CA THR A 369 -1.14 -4.52 -1.94
C THR A 369 -0.21 -5.33 -2.85
N GLU A 370 -0.79 -6.20 -3.68
CA GLU A 370 -0.02 -7.05 -4.59
C GLU A 370 0.97 -6.29 -5.48
N PRO A 371 0.59 -5.22 -6.22
CA PRO A 371 1.53 -4.52 -7.08
C PRO A 371 2.54 -3.65 -6.33
N THR A 372 2.24 -3.29 -5.07
CA THR A 372 3.16 -2.51 -4.24
C THR A 372 4.46 -3.28 -3.97
N LEU A 373 4.40 -4.61 -3.79
CA LEU A 373 5.58 -5.41 -3.49
C LEU A 373 6.65 -5.38 -4.61
N PRO A 374 6.38 -5.75 -5.88
CA PRO A 374 7.40 -5.66 -6.92
C PRO A 374 7.85 -4.22 -7.21
N LEU A 375 6.99 -3.21 -7.03
CA LEU A 375 7.38 -1.81 -7.15
C LEU A 375 8.32 -1.37 -6.01
N MET A 376 8.12 -1.84 -4.77
CA MET A 376 9.07 -1.62 -3.67
C MET A 376 10.43 -2.25 -3.97
N ILE A 377 10.44 -3.51 -4.44
CA ILE A 377 11.68 -4.21 -4.81
C ILE A 377 12.44 -3.42 -5.88
N LEU A 378 11.73 -2.91 -6.89
CA LEU A 378 12.31 -2.08 -7.95
C LEU A 378 13.04 -0.87 -7.35
N LEU A 379 12.33 -0.09 -6.53
CA LEU A 379 12.87 1.16 -5.99
C LEU A 379 13.96 0.94 -4.92
N GLN A 380 13.80 -0.05 -4.04
CA GLN A 380 14.80 -0.39 -3.03
C GLN A 380 16.10 -0.91 -3.66
N THR A 381 15.97 -1.77 -4.68
CA THR A 381 17.13 -2.31 -5.40
C THR A 381 17.87 -1.22 -6.18
N ASP A 382 17.14 -0.28 -6.77
CA ASP A 382 17.72 0.87 -7.46
C ASP A 382 18.46 1.80 -6.47
N SER A 383 17.89 2.05 -5.29
CA SER A 383 18.55 2.81 -4.22
C SER A 383 19.88 2.16 -3.81
N VAL A 384 19.93 0.82 -3.71
CA VAL A 384 21.19 0.10 -3.43
C VAL A 384 22.20 0.27 -4.56
N LYS A 385 21.75 0.19 -5.82
CA LYS A 385 22.63 0.40 -6.99
C LYS A 385 23.19 1.81 -7.03
N ILE A 386 22.36 2.83 -6.83
CA ILE A 386 22.75 4.24 -6.81
C ILE A 386 23.76 4.50 -5.70
N ALA A 387 23.48 4.02 -4.48
CA ALA A 387 24.37 4.20 -3.34
C ALA A 387 25.76 3.57 -3.59
N ASN A 388 25.80 2.35 -4.14
CA ASN A 388 27.04 1.68 -4.49
C ASN A 388 27.81 2.41 -5.59
N SER A 389 27.12 2.92 -6.63
CA SER A 389 27.75 3.65 -7.73
C SER A 389 28.31 4.99 -7.31
N ASN A 390 27.62 5.70 -6.42
CA ASN A 390 28.01 7.03 -5.95
C ASN A 390 28.92 7.00 -4.72
N GLY A 391 29.15 5.82 -4.12
CA GLY A 391 29.87 5.70 -2.85
C GLY A 391 29.15 6.38 -1.67
N THR A 392 27.83 6.53 -1.75
CA THR A 392 27.01 7.16 -0.71
C THR A 392 26.52 6.15 0.31
N TYR A 393 26.33 6.60 1.55
CA TYR A 393 25.81 5.73 2.60
C TYR A 393 24.32 5.42 2.39
N LEU A 394 23.98 4.13 2.41
CA LEU A 394 22.63 3.63 2.51
C LEU A 394 22.55 2.67 3.72
N PRO A 395 21.55 2.79 4.62
CA PRO A 395 21.52 2.02 5.87
C PRO A 395 21.24 0.54 5.69
N TYR A 396 20.95 0.05 4.47
CA TYR A 396 20.67 -1.35 4.15
C TYR A 396 21.37 -1.82 2.87
N ALA A 397 21.32 -3.11 2.60
CA ALA A 397 21.87 -3.77 1.43
C ALA A 397 20.84 -4.67 0.73
N ALA A 398 21.19 -5.22 -0.43
CA ALA A 398 20.29 -6.10 -1.21
C ALA A 398 19.75 -7.31 -0.42
N ARG A 399 20.57 -7.88 0.50
CA ARG A 399 20.11 -8.97 1.38
C ARG A 399 18.95 -8.57 2.27
N ASP A 400 18.91 -7.31 2.72
CA ASP A 400 17.86 -6.80 3.61
C ASP A 400 16.56 -6.57 2.83
N VAL A 401 16.65 -6.27 1.53
CA VAL A 401 15.50 -6.25 0.60
C VAL A 401 14.90 -7.66 0.46
N ASN A 402 15.73 -8.70 0.37
CA ASN A 402 15.25 -10.08 0.34
C ASN A 402 14.51 -10.48 1.62
N GLU A 403 14.93 -9.98 2.79
CA GLU A 403 14.19 -10.18 4.05
C GLU A 403 12.79 -9.54 4.01
N VAL A 404 12.66 -8.33 3.41
CA VAL A 404 11.33 -7.73 3.19
C VAL A 404 10.44 -8.67 2.37
N ILE A 405 10.95 -9.25 1.29
CA ILE A 405 10.21 -10.19 0.43
C ILE A 405 9.71 -11.39 1.22
N LYS A 406 10.56 -12.00 2.03
CA LYS A 406 10.24 -13.19 2.84
C LYS A 406 9.09 -12.94 3.82
N HIS A 407 8.99 -11.72 4.37
CA HIS A 407 8.04 -11.36 5.41
C HIS A 407 6.82 -10.58 4.87
N CYS A 408 6.79 -10.26 3.56
CA CYS A 408 5.68 -9.54 2.97
C CYS A 408 4.47 -10.45 2.71
N ILE A 409 3.30 -9.96 3.09
CA ILE A 409 1.98 -10.58 2.87
C ILE A 409 1.13 -9.57 2.09
N THR A 410 0.84 -9.90 0.84
CA THR A 410 0.03 -9.03 0.00
C THR A 410 -1.47 -9.22 0.25
N LEU A 411 -2.20 -8.12 0.26
CA LEU A 411 -3.63 -8.08 0.52
C LEU A 411 -4.38 -7.41 -0.64
N PRO A 412 -5.52 -7.97 -1.08
CA PRO A 412 -6.37 -7.32 -2.07
C PRO A 412 -7.13 -6.15 -1.46
N TYR A 413 -7.58 -5.21 -2.29
CA TYR A 413 -8.44 -4.12 -1.85
C TYR A 413 -9.78 -4.60 -1.27
N GLY A 414 -10.28 -3.87 -0.28
CA GLY A 414 -11.61 -4.03 0.30
C GLY A 414 -11.82 -5.30 1.14
N LYS A 415 -10.77 -6.03 1.47
CA LYS A 415 -10.86 -7.26 2.28
C LYS A 415 -10.37 -7.02 3.71
N PRO A 416 -11.26 -6.99 4.71
CA PRO A 416 -10.85 -6.93 6.11
C PRO A 416 -9.94 -8.12 6.47
N THR A 417 -8.85 -7.83 7.15
CA THR A 417 -7.81 -8.81 7.47
C THR A 417 -7.30 -8.56 8.89
N ASP A 418 -7.40 -9.56 9.74
CA ASP A 418 -6.85 -9.51 11.09
C ASP A 418 -5.33 -9.60 11.03
N ILE A 419 -4.63 -8.61 11.58
CA ILE A 419 -3.16 -8.58 11.62
C ILE A 419 -2.61 -8.82 13.03
N SER A 420 -3.48 -8.72 14.02
CA SER A 420 -3.24 -9.03 15.42
C SER A 420 -4.56 -9.39 16.10
N PRO A 421 -4.56 -9.81 17.38
CA PRO A 421 -5.80 -10.16 18.09
C PRO A 421 -6.81 -9.01 18.17
N ASP A 422 -6.33 -7.75 18.25
CA ASP A 422 -7.15 -6.57 18.47
C ASP A 422 -7.19 -5.60 17.28
N VAL A 423 -6.43 -5.87 16.20
CA VAL A 423 -6.39 -4.98 15.01
C VAL A 423 -6.73 -5.71 13.73
N THR A 424 -7.76 -5.21 13.05
CA THR A 424 -8.14 -5.60 11.69
C THR A 424 -7.84 -4.45 10.73
N ILE A 425 -7.18 -4.71 9.61
CA ILE A 425 -6.95 -3.71 8.56
C ILE A 425 -7.76 -3.97 7.30
N THR A 426 -8.10 -2.90 6.58
CA THR A 426 -8.65 -2.97 5.22
C THR A 426 -7.90 -1.98 4.35
N LEU A 427 -7.29 -2.47 3.27
CA LEU A 427 -6.64 -1.64 2.26
C LEU A 427 -7.66 -1.24 1.20
N ASN A 428 -7.76 0.05 0.87
CA ASN A 428 -8.65 0.54 -0.19
C ASN A 428 -7.87 1.42 -1.16
N ASN A 429 -8.28 1.46 -2.44
CA ASN A 429 -7.59 2.26 -3.45
C ASN A 429 -7.46 3.72 -3.03
N ALA A 430 -6.24 4.23 -3.02
CA ALA A 430 -5.90 5.62 -2.75
C ALA A 430 -5.78 6.49 -4.03
N GLY A 431 -5.73 5.89 -5.21
CA GLY A 431 -5.69 6.61 -6.51
C GLY A 431 -4.41 7.39 -6.79
N HIS A 432 -3.36 7.23 -5.98
CA HIS A 432 -2.10 7.96 -6.09
C HIS A 432 -1.13 7.35 -7.10
N ILE A 433 -0.75 6.10 -6.89
CA ILE A 433 -0.01 5.26 -7.84
C ILE A 433 -0.65 3.86 -7.86
N MET A 434 -0.25 3.01 -8.82
CA MET A 434 -0.76 1.64 -8.86
C MET A 434 -0.47 0.91 -7.55
N GLY A 435 -1.50 0.33 -6.95
CA GLY A 435 -1.41 -0.37 -5.67
C GLY A 435 -1.45 0.52 -4.43
N SER A 436 -1.45 1.86 -4.58
CA SER A 436 -1.56 2.74 -3.42
C SER A 436 -2.84 2.51 -2.63
N ALA A 437 -2.73 2.48 -1.31
CA ALA A 437 -3.82 2.16 -0.42
C ALA A 437 -4.01 3.17 0.70
N THR A 438 -5.25 3.55 0.95
CA THR A 438 -5.64 4.05 2.26
C THR A 438 -5.78 2.86 3.21
N VAL A 439 -5.31 3.01 4.44
CA VAL A 439 -5.30 1.94 5.45
C VAL A 439 -6.37 2.25 6.51
N HIS A 440 -7.45 1.46 6.50
CA HIS A 440 -8.48 1.54 7.53
C HIS A 440 -8.20 0.50 8.61
N LEU A 441 -7.91 0.97 9.84
CA LEU A 441 -7.67 0.13 11.00
C LEU A 441 -8.92 0.12 11.88
N ASN A 442 -9.41 -1.06 12.21
CA ASN A 442 -10.42 -1.29 13.24
C ASN A 442 -9.74 -1.90 14.47
N ILE A 443 -9.83 -1.22 15.60
CA ILE A 443 -9.19 -1.64 16.85
C ILE A 443 -10.31 -2.18 17.77
N SER A 444 -10.52 -3.49 17.74
CA SER A 444 -11.51 -4.24 18.55
C SER A 444 -12.90 -3.58 18.59
N GLY A 445 -13.32 -2.88 17.52
CA GLY A 445 -14.56 -2.11 17.48
C GLY A 445 -14.57 -0.85 18.35
N ALA A 446 -13.51 -0.58 19.08
CA ALA A 446 -13.39 0.54 20.00
C ALA A 446 -13.03 1.86 19.31
N HIS A 447 -12.12 1.81 18.34
CA HIS A 447 -11.64 2.97 17.60
C HIS A 447 -11.31 2.59 16.16
N ASN A 448 -11.66 3.47 15.20
CA ASN A 448 -11.30 3.29 13.81
C ASN A 448 -10.42 4.44 13.35
N ILE A 449 -9.28 4.09 12.77
CA ILE A 449 -8.32 5.02 12.20
C ILE A 449 -8.33 4.83 10.69
N LEU A 450 -8.39 5.91 9.94
CA LEU A 450 -8.10 5.91 8.51
C LEU A 450 -6.80 6.66 8.28
N TYR A 451 -5.77 5.97 7.83
CA TYR A 451 -4.53 6.56 7.33
C TYR A 451 -4.63 6.66 5.82
N SER A 452 -4.53 7.88 5.30
CA SER A 452 -4.69 8.11 3.85
C SER A 452 -3.50 7.57 3.04
N GLY A 453 -2.29 7.50 3.64
CA GLY A 453 -1.07 7.57 2.84
C GLY A 453 -1.14 8.79 1.94
N ASP A 454 -0.56 8.70 0.75
CA ASP A 454 -0.77 9.68 -0.31
C ASP A 454 -1.96 9.26 -1.17
N TYR A 455 -2.82 10.22 -1.54
CA TYR A 455 -4.03 9.89 -2.27
C TYR A 455 -4.43 10.94 -3.30
N LYS A 456 -5.17 10.50 -4.33
CA LYS A 456 -5.81 11.35 -5.32
C LYS A 456 -7.32 11.18 -5.29
N TYR A 457 -8.03 12.22 -4.89
CA TYR A 457 -9.51 12.20 -4.82
C TYR A 457 -10.18 12.40 -6.20
N ALA A 458 -9.42 12.86 -7.19
CA ALA A 458 -9.87 12.95 -8.58
C ALA A 458 -9.35 11.74 -9.39
N ARG A 459 -10.11 11.35 -10.42
CA ARG A 459 -9.68 10.35 -11.39
C ARG A 459 -8.55 10.91 -12.27
N THR A 460 -7.58 10.05 -12.63
CA THR A 460 -6.53 10.35 -13.63
C THR A 460 -6.72 9.47 -14.88
N GLN A 461 -5.86 9.60 -15.89
CA GLN A 461 -5.88 8.67 -17.04
C GLN A 461 -5.46 7.25 -16.59
N LEU A 462 -4.51 7.18 -15.67
CA LEU A 462 -3.94 5.92 -15.20
C LEU A 462 -4.82 5.21 -14.17
N LEU A 463 -5.48 5.95 -13.25
CA LEU A 463 -6.10 5.39 -12.05
C LEU A 463 -7.50 5.96 -11.78
N ASP A 464 -8.35 5.13 -11.20
CA ASP A 464 -9.61 5.56 -10.60
C ASP A 464 -9.35 6.33 -9.29
N SER A 465 -10.26 7.24 -8.90
CA SER A 465 -10.16 8.07 -7.70
C SER A 465 -10.09 7.25 -6.40
N ALA A 466 -9.55 7.87 -5.34
CA ALA A 466 -9.53 7.29 -4.01
C ALA A 466 -10.93 6.91 -3.51
N VAL A 467 -11.03 5.79 -2.82
CA VAL A 467 -12.24 5.40 -2.10
C VAL A 467 -12.50 6.40 -0.97
N SER A 468 -13.73 6.88 -0.86
CA SER A 468 -14.14 7.87 0.15
C SER A 468 -15.35 7.46 0.98
N MET A 469 -15.81 6.23 0.84
CA MET A 469 -16.91 5.68 1.66
C MET A 469 -16.37 4.61 2.60
N TYR A 470 -16.49 4.88 3.90
CA TYR A 470 -16.03 4.00 4.98
C TYR A 470 -17.19 3.81 5.98
N PRO A 471 -17.30 2.63 6.61
CA PRO A 471 -18.40 2.38 7.54
C PRO A 471 -18.33 3.27 8.79
N ARG A 472 -17.14 3.54 9.30
CA ARG A 472 -16.92 4.35 10.50
C ARG A 472 -15.45 4.80 10.56
N VAL A 473 -15.21 6.08 10.83
CA VAL A 473 -13.87 6.65 11.05
C VAL A 473 -13.93 7.62 12.23
N GLU A 474 -13.20 7.32 13.30
CA GLU A 474 -13.03 8.25 14.41
C GLU A 474 -11.90 9.23 14.15
N THR A 475 -10.75 8.72 13.71
CA THR A 475 -9.57 9.55 13.41
C THR A 475 -9.18 9.33 11.96
N LEU A 476 -9.08 10.42 11.22
CA LEU A 476 -8.45 10.47 9.90
C LEU A 476 -7.05 11.08 10.04
N ILE A 477 -6.04 10.39 9.52
CA ILE A 477 -4.68 10.90 9.34
C ILE A 477 -4.53 11.15 7.84
N THR A 478 -4.35 12.41 7.40
CA THR A 478 -4.39 12.80 5.99
C THR A 478 -3.20 13.63 5.57
N GLU A 479 -2.72 13.37 4.33
CA GLU A 479 -1.70 14.17 3.69
C GLU A 479 -2.15 15.62 3.42
N SER A 480 -1.18 16.50 3.18
CA SER A 480 -1.37 17.93 2.88
C SER A 480 -0.31 18.49 1.92
N THR A 481 0.18 17.67 0.99
CA THR A 481 1.21 18.06 0.02
C THR A 481 0.84 19.32 -0.75
N TYR A 482 -0.43 19.46 -1.14
CA TYR A 482 -1.02 20.66 -1.76
C TYR A 482 -2.04 21.30 -0.80
N GLY A 483 -1.56 21.77 0.35
CA GLY A 483 -2.39 22.28 1.46
C GLY A 483 -2.58 23.79 1.50
N ASN A 484 -2.03 24.58 0.57
CA ASN A 484 -2.34 26.01 0.51
C ASN A 484 -3.72 26.23 -0.12
N THR A 485 -4.40 27.27 0.29
CA THR A 485 -5.70 27.67 -0.30
C THR A 485 -5.62 27.97 -1.78
N THR A 486 -4.43 28.31 -2.28
CA THR A 486 -4.12 28.57 -3.68
C THR A 486 -3.71 27.29 -4.45
N ASP A 487 -3.44 26.20 -3.75
CA ASP A 487 -3.08 24.92 -4.37
C ASP A 487 -4.35 24.24 -4.91
N VAL A 488 -4.95 24.82 -5.94
CA VAL A 488 -6.12 24.32 -6.65
C VAL A 488 -5.68 23.95 -8.06
N MET A 489 -5.86 22.69 -8.42
CA MET A 489 -5.45 22.20 -9.74
C MET A 489 -6.45 22.64 -10.82
N PRO A 490 -5.94 23.09 -11.99
CA PRO A 490 -6.79 23.35 -13.14
C PRO A 490 -7.55 22.10 -13.59
N ASP A 491 -8.59 22.30 -14.39
CA ASP A 491 -9.27 21.16 -15.01
C ASP A 491 -8.33 20.37 -15.93
N GLN A 492 -8.58 19.07 -16.02
CA GLN A 492 -7.70 18.13 -16.70
C GLN A 492 -7.47 18.46 -18.18
N GLN A 493 -8.50 18.97 -18.88
CA GLN A 493 -8.37 19.31 -20.29
C GLN A 493 -7.47 20.54 -20.50
N SER A 494 -7.62 21.55 -19.65
CA SER A 494 -6.74 22.73 -19.65
C SER A 494 -5.29 22.37 -19.35
N VAL A 495 -5.06 21.43 -18.40
CA VAL A 495 -3.72 20.90 -18.11
C VAL A 495 -3.10 20.24 -19.34
N TYR A 496 -3.84 19.35 -20.01
CA TYR A 496 -3.34 18.64 -21.20
C TYR A 496 -3.06 19.59 -22.35
N ARG A 497 -3.95 20.55 -22.58
CA ARG A 497 -3.74 21.59 -23.60
C ARG A 497 -2.48 22.40 -23.34
N GLY A 498 -2.33 22.96 -22.12
CA GLY A 498 -1.14 23.75 -21.75
C GLY A 498 0.16 22.96 -21.83
N PHE A 499 0.13 21.67 -21.43
CA PHE A 499 1.25 20.75 -21.56
C PHE A 499 1.64 20.55 -23.03
N THR A 500 0.68 20.20 -23.87
CA THR A 500 0.87 19.94 -25.30
C THR A 500 1.34 21.18 -26.05
N GLU A 501 0.71 22.35 -25.83
CA GLU A 501 1.11 23.61 -26.43
C GLU A 501 2.52 24.03 -26.06
N SER A 502 2.91 23.81 -24.80
CA SER A 502 4.25 24.14 -24.34
C SER A 502 5.33 23.25 -24.97
N ILE A 503 5.05 21.95 -25.12
CA ILE A 503 5.95 21.02 -25.83
C ILE A 503 6.05 21.41 -27.30
N ASN A 504 4.92 21.58 -27.98
CA ASN A 504 4.86 21.92 -29.41
C ASN A 504 5.68 23.18 -29.72
N ARG A 505 5.56 24.23 -28.90
CA ARG A 505 6.35 25.45 -29.06
C ARG A 505 7.84 25.16 -29.04
N THR A 506 8.32 24.38 -28.07
CA THR A 506 9.74 24.03 -27.95
C THR A 506 10.22 23.21 -29.15
N LEU A 507 9.43 22.25 -29.61
CA LEU A 507 9.77 21.42 -30.77
C LEU A 507 9.81 22.26 -32.07
N MET A 508 8.86 23.19 -32.26
CA MET A 508 8.86 24.11 -33.41
C MET A 508 10.05 25.07 -33.42
N GLU A 509 10.56 25.46 -32.26
CA GLU A 509 11.76 26.28 -32.12
C GLU A 509 13.07 25.44 -32.28
N GLY A 510 12.97 24.15 -32.60
CA GLY A 510 14.09 23.24 -32.79
C GLY A 510 14.76 22.81 -31.48
N GLY A 511 14.07 22.94 -30.36
CA GLY A 511 14.56 22.54 -29.05
C GLY A 511 14.16 21.12 -28.64
N LYS A 512 14.80 20.61 -27.59
CA LYS A 512 14.45 19.36 -26.92
C LYS A 512 13.73 19.63 -25.60
N VAL A 513 12.78 18.76 -25.24
CA VAL A 513 12.06 18.82 -23.97
C VAL A 513 12.55 17.72 -23.06
N LEU A 514 13.09 18.06 -21.89
CA LEU A 514 13.38 17.11 -20.81
C LEU A 514 12.22 17.07 -19.82
N LEU A 515 11.68 15.89 -19.61
CA LEU A 515 10.66 15.57 -18.60
C LEU A 515 11.31 14.70 -17.49
N PRO A 516 11.84 15.31 -16.42
CA PRO A 516 12.23 14.56 -15.24
C PRO A 516 10.97 13.98 -14.58
N VAL A 517 10.87 12.65 -14.47
CA VAL A 517 9.67 11.97 -13.97
C VAL A 517 10.01 10.90 -12.92
N PRO A 518 9.19 10.74 -11.86
CA PRO A 518 9.23 9.55 -11.04
C PRO A 518 8.95 8.30 -11.88
N ALA A 519 9.68 7.22 -11.62
CA ALA A 519 9.57 5.98 -12.40
C ALA A 519 8.17 5.35 -12.31
N VAL A 520 7.50 5.50 -11.15
CA VAL A 520 6.24 4.85 -10.83
C VAL A 520 5.11 5.88 -10.77
N GLY A 521 4.06 5.63 -11.50
CA GLY A 521 2.81 6.39 -11.53
C GLY A 521 2.85 7.58 -12.49
N ARG A 522 3.69 8.59 -12.24
CA ARG A 522 3.70 9.81 -13.08
C ARG A 522 4.22 9.57 -14.49
N ALA A 523 5.29 8.78 -14.64
CA ALA A 523 5.77 8.43 -15.98
C ALA A 523 4.68 7.75 -16.81
N GLN A 524 3.95 6.78 -16.25
CA GLN A 524 2.89 6.06 -16.94
C GLN A 524 1.70 6.98 -17.28
N GLU A 525 1.31 7.88 -16.38
CA GLU A 525 0.28 8.89 -16.64
C GLU A 525 0.66 9.77 -17.84
N ILE A 526 1.89 10.31 -17.86
CA ILE A 526 2.39 11.17 -18.94
C ILE A 526 2.47 10.39 -20.26
N MET A 527 2.91 9.13 -20.24
CA MET A 527 2.92 8.28 -21.45
C MET A 527 1.52 8.15 -22.05
N LEU A 528 0.50 7.86 -21.22
CA LEU A 528 -0.89 7.77 -21.69
C LEU A 528 -1.37 9.07 -22.34
N VAL A 529 -1.06 10.20 -21.70
CA VAL A 529 -1.46 11.52 -22.21
C VAL A 529 -0.77 11.83 -23.52
N MET A 530 0.57 11.68 -23.61
CA MET A 530 1.31 11.99 -24.84
C MET A 530 0.90 11.08 -26.00
N ALA A 531 0.75 9.77 -25.76
CA ALA A 531 0.28 8.86 -26.82
C ALA A 531 -1.11 9.23 -27.34
N LYS A 532 -2.02 9.66 -26.45
CA LYS A 532 -3.35 10.13 -26.82
C LYS A 532 -3.29 11.44 -27.62
N GLU A 533 -2.53 12.43 -27.11
CA GLU A 533 -2.43 13.74 -27.74
C GLU A 533 -1.73 13.68 -29.13
N MET A 534 -0.74 12.79 -29.32
CA MET A 534 -0.14 12.51 -30.64
C MET A 534 -1.14 11.85 -31.58
N LYS A 535 -1.82 10.80 -31.10
CA LYS A 535 -2.83 10.09 -31.91
C LYS A 535 -3.96 11.01 -32.38
N GLU A 536 -4.32 12.00 -31.59
CA GLU A 536 -5.36 12.98 -31.89
C GLU A 536 -4.81 14.23 -32.65
N GLY A 537 -3.52 14.25 -33.01
CA GLY A 537 -2.86 15.31 -33.77
C GLY A 537 -2.69 16.64 -33.04
N ARG A 538 -2.86 16.66 -31.71
CA ARG A 538 -2.65 17.87 -30.89
C ARG A 538 -1.21 18.03 -30.43
N LEU A 539 -0.49 16.94 -30.18
CA LEU A 539 0.96 16.92 -29.95
C LEU A 539 1.65 16.61 -31.28
N ILE A 540 2.64 17.42 -31.66
CA ILE A 540 3.47 17.19 -32.82
C ILE A 540 4.15 15.84 -32.73
N GLU A 541 4.05 15.05 -33.78
CA GLU A 541 4.72 13.76 -33.86
C GLU A 541 6.24 13.96 -33.82
N SER A 542 6.84 13.43 -32.75
CA SER A 542 8.25 13.55 -32.45
C SER A 542 8.69 12.34 -31.61
N PRO A 543 9.95 11.87 -31.76
CA PRO A 543 10.42 10.76 -30.95
C PRO A 543 10.36 11.09 -29.45
N ILE A 544 9.85 10.13 -28.66
CA ILE A 544 9.83 10.18 -27.20
C ILE A 544 10.80 9.12 -26.68
N TYR A 545 11.92 9.57 -26.16
CA TYR A 545 12.94 8.70 -25.59
C TYR A 545 12.68 8.47 -24.11
N ILE A 546 12.68 7.19 -23.71
CA ILE A 546 12.39 6.76 -22.32
C ILE A 546 13.64 6.12 -21.74
N GLU A 547 14.15 6.65 -20.63
CA GLU A 547 15.34 6.10 -19.97
C GLU A 547 15.16 5.97 -18.45
N GLY A 548 15.81 4.94 -17.88
CA GLY A 548 15.75 4.59 -16.45
C GLY A 548 14.70 3.52 -16.15
N MET A 549 14.21 3.50 -14.93
CA MET A 549 13.28 2.47 -14.44
C MET A 549 11.86 2.53 -15.03
N ILE A 550 11.54 3.51 -15.88
CA ILE A 550 10.18 3.73 -16.42
C ILE A 550 9.66 2.48 -17.12
N SER A 551 10.50 1.84 -17.94
CA SER A 551 10.12 0.65 -18.73
C SER A 551 9.81 -0.55 -17.84
N GLU A 552 10.63 -0.83 -16.82
CA GLU A 552 10.38 -1.92 -15.89
C GLU A 552 9.15 -1.65 -15.02
N ALA A 553 8.98 -0.40 -14.53
CA ALA A 553 7.77 0.00 -13.83
C ALA A 553 6.52 -0.19 -14.71
N SER A 554 6.58 0.17 -16.00
CA SER A 554 5.47 -0.02 -16.95
C SER A 554 5.17 -1.50 -17.20
N ALA A 555 6.19 -2.35 -17.24
CA ALA A 555 6.01 -3.81 -17.33
C ALA A 555 5.29 -4.37 -16.09
N ILE A 556 5.64 -3.90 -14.89
CA ILE A 556 4.92 -4.25 -13.65
C ILE A 556 3.47 -3.75 -13.72
N HIS A 557 3.21 -2.54 -14.23
CA HIS A 557 1.84 -2.04 -14.41
C HIS A 557 1.01 -2.95 -15.33
N MET A 558 1.59 -3.47 -16.39
CA MET A 558 0.92 -4.43 -17.27
C MET A 558 0.61 -5.76 -16.59
N SER A 559 1.52 -6.27 -15.76
CA SER A 559 1.31 -7.52 -15.02
C SER A 559 0.17 -7.42 -14.01
N TYR A 560 -0.09 -6.22 -13.47
CA TYR A 560 -1.15 -5.94 -12.50
C TYR A 560 -2.21 -4.97 -13.05
N ALA A 561 -2.51 -5.07 -14.35
CA ALA A 561 -3.41 -4.12 -15.03
C ALA A 561 -4.81 -4.01 -14.38
N HIS A 562 -5.26 -5.02 -13.63
CA HIS A 562 -6.54 -4.98 -12.90
C HIS A 562 -6.57 -3.96 -11.75
N TYR A 563 -5.42 -3.43 -11.32
CA TYR A 563 -5.32 -2.31 -10.36
C TYR A 563 -5.37 -0.92 -11.04
N LEU A 564 -5.34 -0.85 -12.37
CA LEU A 564 -5.37 0.40 -13.14
C LEU A 564 -6.80 0.94 -13.29
N GLY A 565 -6.93 2.15 -13.80
CA GLY A 565 -8.21 2.78 -14.07
C GLY A 565 -9.05 2.00 -15.09
N SER A 566 -10.36 2.16 -15.04
CA SER A 566 -11.33 1.36 -15.83
C SER A 566 -11.09 1.45 -17.34
N GLU A 567 -10.63 2.61 -17.86
CA GLU A 567 -10.35 2.76 -19.30
C GLU A 567 -9.07 2.05 -19.73
N VAL A 568 -8.03 2.12 -18.90
CA VAL A 568 -6.78 1.40 -19.15
C VAL A 568 -7.04 -0.10 -19.11
N ARG A 569 -7.79 -0.59 -18.10
CA ARG A 569 -8.20 -2.00 -18.03
C ARG A 569 -8.93 -2.45 -19.30
N LYS A 570 -9.86 -1.62 -19.81
CA LYS A 570 -10.60 -1.91 -21.05
C LYS A 570 -9.66 -2.03 -22.24
N SER A 571 -8.71 -1.11 -22.41
CA SER A 571 -7.71 -1.17 -23.49
C SER A 571 -6.85 -2.42 -23.38
N VAL A 572 -6.38 -2.74 -22.18
CA VAL A 572 -5.56 -3.94 -21.93
C VAL A 572 -6.34 -5.24 -22.20
N SER A 573 -7.65 -5.31 -21.86
CA SER A 573 -8.49 -6.47 -22.18
C SER A 573 -8.72 -6.66 -23.68
N GLN A 574 -8.58 -5.59 -24.46
CA GLN A 574 -8.61 -5.63 -25.94
C GLN A 574 -7.25 -5.98 -26.56
N GLY A 575 -6.25 -6.31 -25.73
CA GLY A 575 -4.91 -6.67 -26.18
C GLY A 575 -3.99 -5.48 -26.47
N ILE A 576 -4.42 -4.25 -26.16
CA ILE A 576 -3.63 -3.04 -26.37
C ILE A 576 -2.73 -2.80 -25.14
N ASN A 577 -1.41 -2.73 -25.34
CA ASN A 577 -0.49 -2.28 -24.33
C ASN A 577 -0.35 -0.76 -24.40
N PRO A 578 -0.90 0.01 -23.44
CA PRO A 578 -0.90 1.47 -23.52
C PRO A 578 0.48 2.10 -23.25
N PHE A 579 1.44 1.32 -22.73
CA PHE A 579 2.81 1.78 -22.49
C PHE A 579 3.79 1.35 -23.58
N GLN A 580 3.28 0.74 -24.64
CA GLN A 580 4.04 0.34 -25.81
C GLN A 580 3.39 0.98 -27.05
N SER A 581 3.91 2.11 -27.45
CA SER A 581 3.45 2.86 -28.61
C SER A 581 4.62 3.04 -29.58
N GLU A 582 4.33 3.22 -30.86
CA GLU A 582 5.30 3.54 -31.91
C GLU A 582 6.07 4.84 -31.63
N TYR A 583 5.52 5.72 -30.81
CA TYR A 583 6.14 6.98 -30.40
C TYR A 583 7.22 6.81 -29.33
N PHE A 584 7.27 5.67 -28.62
CA PHE A 584 8.15 5.46 -27.48
C PHE A 584 9.39 4.64 -27.85
N THR A 585 10.55 5.22 -27.66
CA THR A 585 11.83 4.52 -27.84
C THR A 585 12.52 4.36 -26.48
N VAL A 586 12.66 3.11 -26.03
CA VAL A 586 13.37 2.79 -24.79
C VAL A 586 14.87 2.82 -25.01
N ILE A 587 15.57 3.60 -24.21
CA ILE A 587 17.01 3.74 -24.25
C ILE A 587 17.67 2.80 -23.26
N SER A 588 18.55 1.95 -23.77
CA SER A 588 19.38 1.05 -22.99
C SER A 588 20.85 1.24 -23.37
N GLY A 589 21.66 1.72 -22.44
CA GLY A 589 23.10 1.91 -22.61
C GLY A 589 23.54 3.35 -22.93
N TYR A 590 24.73 3.68 -22.45
CA TYR A 590 25.29 5.05 -22.48
C TYR A 590 25.52 5.62 -23.91
N GLY A 591 25.90 4.79 -24.90
CA GLY A 591 26.13 5.24 -26.25
C GLY A 591 24.91 5.83 -26.94
N LYS A 592 23.74 5.24 -26.75
CA LYS A 592 22.49 5.73 -27.34
C LYS A 592 22.05 7.09 -26.78
N ARG A 593 22.39 7.42 -25.54
CA ARG A 593 22.12 8.73 -24.96
C ARG A 593 22.93 9.81 -25.67
N ASP A 594 24.22 9.55 -25.93
CA ASP A 594 25.09 10.49 -26.63
C ASP A 594 24.59 10.74 -28.07
N ASP A 595 24.05 9.71 -28.74
CA ASP A 595 23.44 9.87 -30.06
C ASP A 595 22.23 10.85 -30.00
N ILE A 596 21.35 10.71 -29.01
CA ILE A 596 20.19 11.61 -28.82
C ILE A 596 20.61 13.04 -28.50
N LEU A 597 21.66 13.20 -27.69
CA LEU A 597 22.16 14.51 -27.31
C LEU A 597 22.86 15.25 -28.47
N ASN A 598 23.54 14.50 -29.34
CA ASN A 598 24.25 15.02 -30.49
C ASN A 598 23.35 15.20 -31.75
N ASP A 599 22.17 14.55 -31.77
CA ASP A 599 21.17 14.78 -32.83
C ASP A 599 20.64 16.20 -32.73
N GLU A 600 20.58 16.94 -33.84
CA GLU A 600 20.03 18.31 -33.90
C GLU A 600 18.52 18.32 -33.95
N ASN A 601 17.87 17.21 -34.23
CA ASN A 601 16.41 17.12 -34.35
C ASN A 601 15.71 17.34 -33.00
N PRO A 602 14.53 18.01 -33.00
CA PRO A 602 13.71 18.13 -31.82
C PRO A 602 13.26 16.77 -31.29
N ALA A 603 13.22 16.63 -29.98
CA ALA A 603 12.81 15.38 -29.32
C ALA A 603 12.26 15.63 -27.92
N ILE A 604 11.53 14.65 -27.40
CA ILE A 604 11.08 14.61 -26.02
C ILE A 604 11.87 13.51 -25.28
N VAL A 605 12.42 13.83 -24.13
CA VAL A 605 13.15 12.89 -23.29
C VAL A 605 12.43 12.75 -21.95
N MET A 606 11.97 11.55 -21.63
CA MET A 606 11.44 11.19 -20.30
C MET A 606 12.50 10.38 -19.55
N ALA A 607 12.95 10.89 -18.42
CA ALA A 607 14.01 10.23 -17.67
C ALA A 607 13.78 10.30 -16.14
N THR A 608 14.25 9.29 -15.42
CA THR A 608 14.28 9.28 -13.94
C THR A 608 15.60 9.87 -13.43
N SER A 609 15.66 10.54 -12.29
CA SER A 609 14.61 10.79 -11.30
C SER A 609 13.81 12.07 -11.58
N GLY A 610 12.60 12.13 -11.00
CA GLY A 610 11.69 13.28 -11.19
C GLY A 610 12.12 14.57 -10.50
N MET A 611 13.13 14.53 -9.62
CA MET A 611 13.62 15.66 -8.82
C MET A 611 15.08 16.02 -9.11
N LEU A 612 15.67 15.43 -10.17
CA LEU A 612 17.08 15.60 -10.56
C LEU A 612 18.07 15.21 -9.45
N GLU A 613 17.74 14.24 -8.58
CA GLU A 613 18.62 13.79 -7.49
C GLU A 613 19.49 12.57 -7.86
N GLY A 614 19.46 12.15 -9.12
CA GLY A 614 20.25 11.03 -9.63
C GLY A 614 19.66 10.44 -10.90
N GLY A 615 20.34 9.42 -11.44
CA GLY A 615 19.90 8.69 -12.61
C GLY A 615 20.00 9.46 -13.93
N PRO A 616 19.40 8.92 -15.00
CA PRO A 616 19.51 9.48 -16.34
C PRO A 616 19.09 10.92 -16.50
N SER A 617 18.07 11.38 -15.77
CA SER A 617 17.55 12.75 -15.87
C SER A 617 18.63 13.80 -15.56
N VAL A 618 19.53 13.49 -14.63
CA VAL A 618 20.67 14.36 -14.28
C VAL A 618 21.67 14.45 -15.45
N GLU A 619 21.93 13.34 -16.12
CA GLU A 619 22.84 13.31 -17.27
C GLU A 619 22.28 14.11 -18.45
N TYR A 620 20.97 13.98 -18.75
CA TYR A 620 20.32 14.82 -19.75
C TYR A 620 20.28 16.28 -19.33
N PHE A 621 20.06 16.59 -18.06
CA PHE A 621 20.06 17.95 -17.55
C PHE A 621 21.41 18.64 -17.80
N LYS A 622 22.54 17.96 -17.53
CA LYS A 622 23.91 18.51 -17.74
C LYS A 622 24.13 19.00 -19.17
N GLU A 623 23.55 18.34 -20.14
CA GLU A 623 23.79 18.63 -21.58
C GLU A 623 22.65 19.48 -22.20
N LEU A 624 21.41 19.41 -21.71
CA LEU A 624 20.29 20.15 -22.24
C LEU A 624 20.10 21.52 -21.59
N ALA A 625 20.46 21.69 -20.31
CA ALA A 625 20.26 22.94 -19.57
C ALA A 625 21.05 24.15 -20.13
N PRO A 626 22.25 23.98 -20.73
CA PRO A 626 23.00 25.11 -21.31
C PRO A 626 22.37 25.73 -22.57
N ASN A 627 21.48 25.02 -23.28
CA ASN A 627 20.88 25.49 -24.51
C ASN A 627 19.53 26.18 -24.26
N PRO A 628 19.40 27.50 -24.60
CA PRO A 628 18.16 28.26 -24.35
C PRO A 628 16.96 27.82 -25.21
N LYS A 629 17.17 27.08 -26.29
CA LYS A 629 16.06 26.49 -27.08
C LYS A 629 15.41 25.32 -26.36
N ASN A 630 16.12 24.65 -25.45
CA ASN A 630 15.59 23.49 -24.73
C ASN A 630 14.68 23.92 -23.59
N LYS A 631 13.85 22.96 -23.15
CA LYS A 631 12.94 23.14 -22.02
C LYS A 631 13.08 21.99 -21.04
N ILE A 632 13.11 22.34 -19.75
CA ILE A 632 13.02 21.39 -18.64
C ILE A 632 11.64 21.56 -18.00
N MET A 633 10.82 20.53 -18.06
CA MET A 633 9.43 20.59 -17.64
C MET A 633 9.15 19.61 -16.49
N PHE A 634 8.86 20.15 -15.32
CA PHE A 634 8.52 19.37 -14.13
C PHE A 634 7.02 19.09 -14.07
N VAL A 635 6.64 17.83 -13.96
CA VAL A 635 5.24 17.34 -13.94
C VAL A 635 4.86 16.72 -12.59
N SER A 636 5.75 16.78 -11.61
CA SER A 636 5.57 16.28 -10.25
C SER A 636 5.95 17.32 -9.21
N TYR A 637 5.50 17.09 -7.97
CA TYR A 637 5.92 17.91 -6.85
C TYR A 637 7.45 17.86 -6.68
N GLN A 638 8.05 19.01 -6.37
CA GLN A 638 9.49 19.14 -6.12
C GLN A 638 9.73 19.39 -4.62
N ILE A 639 10.33 18.43 -3.94
CA ILE A 639 10.61 18.49 -2.50
C ILE A 639 11.67 19.57 -2.24
N ASN A 640 11.51 20.29 -1.15
CA ASN A 640 12.52 21.27 -0.70
C ASN A 640 13.88 20.59 -0.50
N GLY A 641 14.96 21.27 -0.91
CA GLY A 641 16.34 20.75 -0.86
C GLY A 641 16.79 20.07 -2.14
N THR A 642 15.89 19.51 -2.97
CA THR A 642 16.25 18.83 -4.21
C THR A 642 16.76 19.79 -5.29
N LEU A 643 17.59 19.27 -6.21
CA LEU A 643 18.09 20.05 -7.36
C LEU A 643 16.93 20.53 -8.23
N GLY A 644 15.95 19.67 -8.50
CA GLY A 644 14.76 20.02 -9.27
C GLY A 644 14.02 21.22 -8.68
N ARG A 645 13.88 21.30 -7.36
CA ARG A 645 13.27 22.44 -6.69
C ARG A 645 14.08 23.71 -6.87
N ARG A 646 15.39 23.66 -6.68
CA ARG A 646 16.27 24.83 -6.83
C ARG A 646 16.30 25.37 -8.26
N VAL A 647 16.27 24.48 -9.25
CA VAL A 647 16.18 24.84 -10.67
C VAL A 647 14.83 25.46 -10.99
N LEU A 648 13.73 24.89 -10.49
CA LEU A 648 12.37 25.37 -10.71
C LEU A 648 12.14 26.77 -10.11
N ASP A 649 12.68 27.03 -8.93
CA ASP A 649 12.56 28.35 -8.24
C ASP A 649 13.40 29.43 -8.91
N GLY A 650 14.21 29.11 -9.94
CA GLY A 650 15.10 30.05 -10.62
C GLY A 650 16.24 30.58 -9.73
N ALA A 651 16.49 29.90 -8.61
CA ALA A 651 17.49 30.32 -7.63
C ALA A 651 18.93 30.16 -8.13
N MET A 652 19.15 29.50 -9.28
CA MET A 652 20.47 29.14 -9.77
C MET A 652 20.59 29.41 -11.26
N SER A 653 21.54 30.27 -11.64
CA SER A 653 21.96 30.49 -13.03
C SER A 653 22.95 29.43 -13.51
N GLU A 654 23.58 28.72 -12.58
CA GLU A 654 24.56 27.65 -12.84
C GLU A 654 24.55 26.63 -11.69
N VAL A 655 24.88 25.37 -12.01
CA VAL A 655 24.92 24.26 -11.06
C VAL A 655 26.26 23.55 -11.17
N SER A 656 26.95 23.38 -10.05
CA SER A 656 28.16 22.55 -9.98
C SER A 656 27.77 21.09 -9.87
N MET A 657 28.19 20.28 -10.84
CA MET A 657 27.85 18.85 -10.93
C MET A 657 29.08 18.02 -11.24
N MET A 658 29.15 16.78 -10.80
CA MET A 658 30.24 15.86 -11.18
C MET A 658 30.04 15.36 -12.60
N ASP A 659 31.10 15.36 -13.41
CA ASP A 659 31.09 14.72 -14.71
C ASP A 659 31.38 13.19 -14.61
N LYS A 660 31.37 12.49 -15.74
CA LYS A 660 31.67 11.05 -15.82
C LYS A 660 33.08 10.68 -15.34
N SER A 661 34.02 11.66 -15.28
CA SER A 661 35.40 11.49 -14.82
C SER A 661 35.59 11.81 -13.33
N GLY A 662 34.53 12.22 -12.62
CA GLY A 662 34.56 12.65 -11.22
C GLY A 662 35.07 14.08 -11.03
N LYS A 663 35.19 14.88 -12.10
CA LYS A 663 35.55 16.30 -12.02
C LYS A 663 34.28 17.15 -11.89
N VAL A 664 34.39 18.25 -11.17
CA VAL A 664 33.29 19.23 -11.05
C VAL A 664 33.19 20.00 -12.38
N LYS A 665 32.00 19.90 -13.02
CA LYS A 665 31.60 20.69 -14.19
C LYS A 665 30.57 21.72 -13.74
N VAL A 666 30.77 22.98 -14.09
CA VAL A 666 29.75 24.02 -13.90
C VAL A 666 28.81 23.99 -15.10
N VAL A 667 27.53 23.75 -14.84
CA VAL A 667 26.47 23.66 -15.85
C VAL A 667 25.61 24.92 -15.79
N PRO A 668 25.67 25.81 -16.80
CA PRO A 668 24.79 26.97 -16.85
C PRO A 668 23.35 26.55 -17.14
N VAL A 669 22.38 27.13 -16.43
CA VAL A 669 20.96 26.89 -16.65
C VAL A 669 20.39 28.03 -17.52
N ARG A 670 20.38 27.82 -18.83
CA ARG A 670 19.86 28.77 -19.84
C ARG A 670 18.56 28.29 -20.47
N SER A 671 18.27 27.00 -20.36
CA SER A 671 17.02 26.42 -20.84
C SER A 671 15.79 27.02 -20.16
N GLN A 672 14.66 27.02 -20.84
CA GLN A 672 13.40 27.36 -20.19
C GLN A 672 13.05 26.31 -19.13
N THR A 673 12.63 26.76 -17.95
CA THR A 673 12.18 25.89 -16.88
C THR A 673 10.70 26.14 -16.61
N GLN A 674 9.89 25.08 -16.57
CA GLN A 674 8.45 25.17 -16.38
C GLN A 674 7.95 24.06 -15.46
N LYS A 675 6.99 24.40 -14.59
CA LYS A 675 6.18 23.44 -13.86
C LYS A 675 4.81 23.34 -14.50
N ILE A 676 4.31 22.14 -14.68
CA ILE A 676 2.94 21.88 -15.10
C ILE A 676 2.17 21.31 -13.90
N ASP A 677 1.29 22.14 -13.35
CA ASP A 677 0.39 21.70 -12.29
C ASP A 677 -0.79 20.91 -12.88
N GLY A 678 -1.28 19.91 -12.16
CA GLY A 678 -2.43 19.10 -12.59
C GLY A 678 -2.11 17.63 -12.88
N PHE A 679 -0.84 17.28 -13.17
CA PHE A 679 -0.43 15.88 -13.28
C PHE A 679 -0.13 15.23 -11.92
N SER A 680 -0.20 15.97 -10.82
CA SER A 680 0.12 15.46 -9.51
C SER A 680 -0.77 14.29 -9.09
N GLY A 681 -0.14 13.28 -8.49
CA GLY A 681 -0.82 12.15 -7.86
C GLY A 681 -1.43 12.45 -6.50
N HIS A 682 -1.24 13.67 -5.98
CA HIS A 682 -1.82 14.12 -4.71
C HIS A 682 -3.10 14.91 -4.93
N SER A 683 -3.95 14.91 -3.92
CA SER A 683 -5.14 15.75 -3.89
C SER A 683 -4.78 17.22 -3.70
N ASP A 684 -5.50 18.12 -4.35
CA ASP A 684 -5.40 19.55 -4.11
C ASP A 684 -6.19 19.98 -2.87
N PHE A 685 -6.05 21.22 -2.47
CA PHE A 685 -6.70 21.76 -1.27
C PHE A 685 -8.21 21.50 -1.22
N ASN A 686 -8.93 21.72 -2.32
CA ASN A 686 -10.37 21.48 -2.38
C ASN A 686 -10.72 20.00 -2.35
N GLN A 687 -9.93 19.17 -3.01
CA GLN A 687 -10.08 17.72 -3.01
C GLN A 687 -9.85 17.14 -1.61
N ILE A 688 -8.86 17.65 -0.85
CA ILE A 688 -8.63 17.27 0.56
C ILE A 688 -9.87 17.59 1.40
N LEU A 689 -10.40 18.80 1.32
CA LEU A 689 -11.59 19.18 2.09
C LEU A 689 -12.83 18.36 1.70
N ASN A 690 -13.01 18.07 0.41
CA ASN A 690 -14.11 17.24 -0.08
C ASN A 690 -13.99 15.79 0.43
N PHE A 691 -12.79 15.24 0.44
CA PHE A 691 -12.51 13.90 0.98
C PHE A 691 -12.84 13.84 2.48
N VAL A 692 -12.35 14.79 3.26
CA VAL A 692 -12.67 14.89 4.71
C VAL A 692 -14.18 15.04 4.92
N SER A 693 -14.83 15.92 4.15
CA SER A 693 -16.28 16.15 4.23
C SER A 693 -17.09 14.90 3.92
N ARG A 694 -16.63 14.06 2.99
CA ARG A 694 -17.29 12.81 2.61
C ARG A 694 -17.15 11.73 3.67
N ILE A 695 -15.97 11.60 4.28
CA ILE A 695 -15.67 10.62 5.33
C ILE A 695 -16.34 10.99 6.66
N ARG A 696 -16.40 12.29 7.01
CA ARG A 696 -16.92 12.82 8.28
C ARG A 696 -16.30 12.19 9.53
N PRO A 697 -14.96 12.23 9.67
CA PRO A 697 -14.32 11.70 10.87
C PRO A 697 -14.63 12.58 12.10
N LYS A 698 -14.44 12.03 13.31
CA LYS A 698 -14.58 12.83 14.54
C LYS A 698 -13.39 13.77 14.76
N ARG A 699 -12.21 13.38 14.24
CA ARG A 699 -10.96 14.15 14.33
C ARG A 699 -10.12 13.95 13.09
N VAL A 700 -9.40 14.98 12.68
CA VAL A 700 -8.40 14.96 11.61
C VAL A 700 -7.03 15.31 12.17
N LEU A 701 -6.04 14.48 11.87
CA LEU A 701 -4.62 14.77 12.05
C LEU A 701 -4.01 14.95 10.67
N VAL A 702 -3.30 16.07 10.47
CA VAL A 702 -2.74 16.42 9.17
C VAL A 702 -1.25 16.13 9.17
N ASN A 703 -0.78 15.43 8.13
CA ASN A 703 0.62 15.05 7.94
C ASN A 703 1.06 15.28 6.49
N HIS A 704 2.27 14.85 6.14
CA HIS A 704 2.84 14.80 4.79
C HIS A 704 2.59 16.08 3.98
N GLY A 705 3.14 17.18 4.49
CA GLY A 705 3.09 18.51 3.89
C GLY A 705 3.96 19.48 4.67
N GLU A 706 4.41 20.54 4.02
CA GLU A 706 5.13 21.62 4.68
C GLU A 706 4.28 22.20 5.81
N LYS A 707 4.93 22.74 6.85
CA LYS A 707 4.27 23.25 8.07
C LYS A 707 3.07 24.16 7.77
N SER A 708 3.27 25.17 6.92
CA SER A 708 2.22 26.12 6.56
C SER A 708 1.03 25.45 5.86
N LYS A 709 1.29 24.51 4.97
CA LYS A 709 0.27 23.77 4.22
C LYS A 709 -0.56 22.88 5.16
N SER A 710 0.11 22.17 6.05
CA SER A 710 -0.57 21.30 7.03
C SER A 710 -1.45 22.13 7.98
N GLU A 711 -0.95 23.26 8.46
CA GLU A 711 -1.69 24.19 9.34
C GLU A 711 -2.90 24.81 8.61
N ASN A 712 -2.76 25.15 7.31
CA ASN A 712 -3.86 25.67 6.49
C ASN A 712 -4.97 24.62 6.33
N VAL A 713 -4.62 23.37 6.03
CA VAL A 713 -5.60 22.27 5.93
C VAL A 713 -6.31 22.06 7.26
N ALA A 714 -5.57 21.97 8.38
CA ALA A 714 -6.16 21.80 9.70
C ALA A 714 -7.11 22.95 10.05
N SER A 715 -6.70 24.20 9.81
CA SER A 715 -7.52 25.39 10.03
C SER A 715 -8.80 25.37 9.17
N ALA A 716 -8.69 25.00 7.90
CA ALA A 716 -9.84 24.91 7.00
C ALA A 716 -10.83 23.79 7.39
N VAL A 717 -10.33 22.65 7.79
CA VAL A 717 -11.16 21.54 8.30
C VAL A 717 -11.94 21.97 9.54
N TYR A 718 -11.29 22.66 10.49
CA TYR A 718 -11.95 23.17 11.67
C TYR A 718 -12.97 24.27 11.34
N SER A 719 -12.55 25.28 10.58
CA SER A 719 -13.38 26.45 10.31
C SER A 719 -14.56 26.17 9.39
N ARG A 720 -14.35 25.39 8.30
CA ARG A 720 -15.38 25.14 7.28
C ARG A 720 -16.23 23.91 7.58
N LEU A 721 -15.61 22.81 8.07
CA LEU A 721 -16.29 21.54 8.28
C LEU A 721 -16.73 21.30 9.72
N LYS A 722 -16.25 22.15 10.68
CA LYS A 722 -16.51 22.03 12.11
C LYS A 722 -16.04 20.68 12.70
N ILE A 723 -15.00 20.11 12.12
CA ILE A 723 -14.37 18.86 12.58
C ILE A 723 -13.11 19.23 13.36
N ARG A 724 -12.91 18.64 14.54
CA ARG A 724 -11.67 18.80 15.32
C ARG A 724 -10.48 18.38 14.50
N SER A 725 -9.51 19.27 14.33
CA SER A 725 -8.31 19.03 13.54
C SER A 725 -7.06 19.57 14.19
N GLY A 726 -5.91 19.03 13.83
CA GLY A 726 -4.61 19.49 14.32
C GLY A 726 -3.47 18.92 13.50
N VAL A 727 -2.31 19.52 13.67
CA VAL A 727 -1.04 19.09 13.08
C VAL A 727 -0.13 18.71 14.23
N PRO A 728 0.15 17.40 14.43
CA PRO A 728 1.10 16.99 15.47
C PRO A 728 2.53 17.45 15.12
N ASP A 729 3.46 17.24 16.03
CA ASP A 729 4.88 17.39 15.77
C ASP A 729 5.56 16.03 15.54
N ASN A 730 6.69 16.03 14.80
CA ASN A 730 7.55 14.85 14.80
C ASN A 730 8.03 14.58 16.22
N ARG A 731 7.99 13.31 16.64
CA ARG A 731 8.26 12.86 18.01
C ARG A 731 7.16 13.16 19.03
N GLU A 732 5.99 13.56 18.58
CA GLU A 732 4.81 13.70 19.43
C GLU A 732 4.07 12.36 19.58
N ILE A 733 3.49 12.17 20.77
CA ILE A 733 2.57 11.07 21.06
C ILE A 733 1.18 11.66 21.15
N VAL A 734 0.31 11.29 20.23
CA VAL A 734 -1.08 11.77 20.20
C VAL A 734 -1.99 10.69 20.78
N ARG A 735 -2.67 11.00 21.86
CA ARG A 735 -3.73 10.14 22.40
C ARG A 735 -4.95 10.20 21.49
N LEU A 736 -5.35 9.06 20.94
CA LEU A 736 -6.51 8.93 20.04
C LEU A 736 -7.77 8.57 20.81
N ARG A 737 -7.62 7.77 21.85
CA ARG A 737 -8.70 7.37 22.77
C ARG A 737 -8.18 7.31 24.22
#